data_dbbee4d24d114daad5a61a460f0c1418
#
_entry.id   dbbee4d24d114daad5a61a460f0c1418
#
_cell.length_a   1.000
_cell.length_b   1.000
_cell.length_c   1.000
_cell.angle_alpha   90.00
_cell.angle_beta   90.00
_cell.angle_gamma   90.00
#
_symmetry.space_group_name_H-M   'P 1'
#
loop_
_entity.id
_entity.type
_entity.pdbx_description
1 polymer ?
#
loop_
_entity_poly.entity_id
_entity_poly.type
_entity_poly.pdbx_seq_one_letter_code
_entity_poly.pdbx_strand_id
1 'polypeptide(L)'
;SIRMVKRRLSLDEFEMHNVLEIDVLDSRKIRKISQHIEARGDHHRYSLFSVDAHLAQRFFIEFGISPFRFVEWDGDSFSLLNENDIWPKMKVIELNFEYHSNNGFDTLKSYLKRIEVFQWDGFLPEKKLDVVIQRKHCGNEFLANFQDCINRLNPDIIITKGGDALHLAALDKLAKKVDFDLNLSRVESELKPRSMSRVVHSYGQVIRKDAYFPLNGRLHIDLNASFIVREGGILGLFELSRHSRQSPQDISRLSPGSVISAIQMRIAMEDGVLVPWKKNRAEDTKTAWELLVTDRGGLYLDSKPGVYSDVIELDFASLFPSIIATRNISPETLNCACCQTTTEFPTTEMFVPLSPDDAERTFRKRARMDIFSSKIFPSANASALQVPGLKTHTCARTHGFLGRVVAPIIERRMQLKSQRKRKGDLFDLQQNALKWLLVTCFGYTGYKNARFGRIEAHEAICAWARDILLATISIAEDEGWNVLHAIVDCVWIENKNLKTREEKIESAMHLSKKVSKLIGIPLEFEDIYDFIGFLPSRMHGAGSLTKYWAHGQNGFKLRGIEARQHSTCQWITSLQKNSLKILKDNLENGGKYDSVDVQQQIITMLHDEIGLLNSGEINPKDLVVTRRVTKRIQDFSVSTNTQQALIRARRLGQDILPGRKVRFVATKPLLGVPESRVALLEELSENSKFKIDSDYYQNLAIRAIWAILGPFGWSDEEIKQGRKKYTLFDFFDAFNSKPSSDDSAY
;
A
#
# COMPACT_ATOMS: atom_id res chain seq x y z
N SER A 1 -29.26 16.14 27.00
CA SER A 1 -29.45 17.58 27.15
C SER A 1 -29.16 18.32 25.85
N ILE A 2 -29.64 19.56 25.75
CA ILE A 2 -29.35 20.46 24.64
C ILE A 2 -28.89 21.77 25.25
N ARG A 3 -27.74 22.29 24.85
CA ARG A 3 -27.19 23.54 25.36
C ARG A 3 -26.51 24.37 24.27
N MET A 4 -26.50 25.68 24.43
CA MET A 4 -25.76 26.58 23.56
C MET A 4 -24.32 26.68 24.07
N VAL A 5 -23.37 26.42 23.17
CA VAL A 5 -21.93 26.52 23.50
C VAL A 5 -21.18 27.27 22.40
N LYS A 6 -20.04 27.83 22.72
CA LYS A 6 -19.15 28.44 21.73
C LYS A 6 -18.10 27.44 21.28
N ARG A 7 -17.95 27.25 19.98
CA ARG A 7 -16.97 26.35 19.36
C ARG A 7 -16.38 26.95 18.11
N ARG A 8 -15.18 26.53 17.75
CA ARG A 8 -14.53 26.80 16.48
C ARG A 8 -15.04 25.83 15.42
N LEU A 9 -15.57 26.33 14.29
CA LEU A 9 -16.25 25.49 13.28
C LEU A 9 -15.29 24.86 12.27
N SER A 10 -14.21 25.55 11.91
CA SER A 10 -13.27 25.08 10.89
C SER A 10 -11.81 25.38 11.26
N LEU A 11 -10.89 24.82 10.50
CA LEU A 11 -9.45 25.07 10.65
C LEU A 11 -9.06 26.50 10.22
N ASP A 12 -9.80 27.06 9.27
CA ASP A 12 -9.52 28.38 8.68
C ASP A 12 -10.01 29.54 9.54
N GLU A 13 -10.97 29.28 10.44
CA GLU A 13 -11.61 30.29 11.26
C GLU A 13 -11.12 30.24 12.69
N PHE A 14 -10.68 31.35 13.23
CA PHE A 14 -10.28 31.45 14.65
C PHE A 14 -11.41 31.93 15.56
N GLU A 15 -12.51 32.43 14.97
CA GLU A 15 -13.66 32.92 15.70
C GLU A 15 -14.47 31.76 16.33
N MET A 16 -15.06 32.08 17.48
CA MET A 16 -15.92 31.16 18.22
C MET A 16 -17.38 31.41 17.88
N HIS A 17 -18.04 30.40 17.36
CA HIS A 17 -19.45 30.47 16.93
C HIS A 17 -20.36 29.81 17.98
N ASN A 18 -21.59 30.30 18.10
CA ASN A 18 -22.62 29.68 18.88
C ASN A 18 -23.15 28.43 18.20
N VAL A 19 -23.07 27.29 18.85
CA VAL A 19 -23.54 25.99 18.35
C VAL A 19 -24.43 25.30 19.38
N LEU A 20 -25.38 24.50 18.90
CA LEU A 20 -26.18 23.62 19.75
C LEU A 20 -25.42 22.32 20.00
N GLU A 21 -25.03 22.07 21.24
CA GLU A 21 -24.47 20.81 21.70
C GLU A 21 -25.61 19.89 22.20
N ILE A 22 -25.69 18.69 21.64
CA ILE A 22 -26.72 17.72 21.94
C ILE A 22 -26.09 16.48 22.58
N ASP A 23 -26.33 16.29 23.87
CA ASP A 23 -25.90 15.08 24.59
C ASP A 23 -26.89 13.95 24.37
N VAL A 24 -26.41 12.84 23.84
CA VAL A 24 -27.20 11.65 23.54
C VAL A 24 -26.85 10.54 24.53
N LEU A 25 -27.84 10.07 25.30
CA LEU A 25 -27.66 9.06 26.35
C LEU A 25 -27.23 7.69 25.78
N ASP A 26 -27.72 7.33 24.59
CA ASP A 26 -27.36 6.09 23.91
C ASP A 26 -26.56 6.40 22.65
N SER A 27 -25.24 6.17 22.70
CA SER A 27 -24.31 6.45 21.60
C SER A 27 -24.69 5.72 20.30
N ARG A 28 -25.37 4.57 20.37
CA ARG A 28 -25.86 3.81 19.20
C ARG A 28 -26.91 4.57 18.39
N LYS A 29 -27.59 5.53 19.02
CA LYS A 29 -28.63 6.36 18.43
C LYS A 29 -28.09 7.64 17.76
N ILE A 30 -26.87 8.07 18.05
CA ILE A 30 -26.28 9.32 17.55
C ILE A 30 -26.50 9.44 16.04
N ARG A 31 -26.12 8.42 15.27
CA ARG A 31 -26.22 8.43 13.81
C ARG A 31 -27.66 8.55 13.31
N LYS A 32 -28.62 7.85 13.95
CA LYS A 32 -30.05 7.94 13.60
C LYS A 32 -30.61 9.33 13.89
N ILE A 33 -30.24 9.90 15.03
CA ILE A 33 -30.64 11.26 15.43
C ILE A 33 -30.08 12.28 14.43
N SER A 34 -28.81 12.18 14.07
CA SER A 34 -28.17 13.06 13.10
C SER A 34 -28.82 12.97 11.73
N GLN A 35 -29.13 11.78 11.24
CA GLN A 35 -29.86 11.57 9.98
C GLN A 35 -31.26 12.19 10.04
N HIS A 36 -31.94 12.11 11.19
CA HIS A 36 -33.26 12.69 11.38
C HIS A 36 -33.21 14.23 11.37
N ILE A 37 -32.18 14.82 12.00
CA ILE A 37 -31.96 16.28 11.97
C ILE A 37 -31.66 16.74 10.54
N GLU A 38 -30.76 16.05 9.84
CA GLU A 38 -30.41 16.35 8.45
C GLU A 38 -31.63 16.28 7.52
N ALA A 39 -32.50 15.27 7.68
CA ALA A 39 -33.69 15.09 6.88
C ALA A 39 -34.81 16.12 7.14
N ARG A 40 -34.78 16.83 8.27
CA ARG A 40 -35.76 17.88 8.60
C ARG A 40 -35.40 19.26 8.06
N GLY A 41 -34.18 19.46 7.56
CA GLY A 41 -33.72 20.69 6.92
C GLY A 41 -33.67 20.53 5.41
N ASP A 42 -33.78 21.63 4.70
CA ASP A 42 -33.37 21.69 3.30
C ASP A 42 -31.86 21.39 3.18
N HIS A 43 -31.41 21.12 1.98
CA HIS A 43 -30.00 20.78 1.74
C HIS A 43 -29.07 21.80 2.39
N HIS A 44 -28.15 21.30 3.26
CA HIS A 44 -27.20 22.10 4.05
C HIS A 44 -27.79 23.11 5.06
N ARG A 45 -29.05 23.04 5.42
CA ARG A 45 -29.63 23.91 6.46
C ARG A 45 -28.97 23.70 7.83
N TYR A 46 -28.62 22.45 8.16
CA TYR A 46 -27.95 22.10 9.42
C TYR A 46 -26.60 21.50 9.14
N SER A 47 -25.54 22.13 9.64
CA SER A 47 -24.20 21.57 9.66
C SER A 47 -24.01 20.72 10.91
N LEU A 48 -23.71 19.42 10.72
CA LEU A 48 -23.54 18.48 11.80
C LEU A 48 -22.06 18.13 12.01
N PHE A 49 -21.65 18.10 13.28
CA PHE A 49 -20.26 17.87 13.65
C PHE A 49 -20.13 16.72 14.64
N SER A 50 -18.96 16.07 14.64
CA SER A 50 -18.55 15.03 15.60
C SER A 50 -19.53 13.86 15.77
N VAL A 51 -20.38 13.60 14.77
CA VAL A 51 -21.44 12.56 14.77
C VAL A 51 -20.87 11.15 14.90
N ASP A 52 -19.74 10.88 14.26
CA ASP A 52 -19.14 9.56 14.12
C ASP A 52 -17.77 9.43 14.77
N ALA A 53 -17.41 10.35 15.67
CA ALA A 53 -16.24 10.20 16.51
C ALA A 53 -16.47 9.06 17.52
N HIS A 54 -15.58 8.06 17.49
CA HIS A 54 -15.68 6.88 18.35
C HIS A 54 -15.57 7.27 19.84
N LEU A 55 -16.39 6.64 20.70
CA LEU A 55 -16.37 6.91 22.16
C LEU A 55 -14.99 6.68 22.78
N ALA A 56 -14.33 5.57 22.41
CA ALA A 56 -12.97 5.29 22.88
C ALA A 56 -11.98 6.40 22.48
N GLN A 57 -12.09 6.92 21.25
CA GLN A 57 -11.25 8.02 20.78
C GLN A 57 -11.50 9.29 21.59
N ARG A 58 -12.76 9.64 21.85
CA ARG A 58 -13.13 10.79 22.69
C ARG A 58 -12.55 10.66 24.08
N PHE A 59 -12.72 9.49 24.72
CA PHE A 59 -12.16 9.18 26.03
C PHE A 59 -10.64 9.40 26.09
N PHE A 60 -9.90 8.81 25.16
CA PHE A 60 -8.44 8.96 25.12
C PHE A 60 -7.98 10.40 24.87
N ILE A 61 -8.74 11.18 24.10
CA ILE A 61 -8.46 12.60 23.85
C ILE A 61 -8.75 13.43 25.10
N GLU A 62 -9.90 13.24 25.72
CA GLU A 62 -10.34 13.99 26.91
C GLU A 62 -9.38 13.81 28.08
N PHE A 63 -8.90 12.59 28.31
CA PHE A 63 -7.94 12.29 29.37
C PHE A 63 -6.46 12.45 28.95
N GLY A 64 -6.17 12.89 27.75
CA GLY A 64 -4.79 13.12 27.27
C GLY A 64 -3.92 11.87 27.14
N ILE A 65 -4.51 10.68 27.13
CA ILE A 65 -3.82 9.39 27.11
C ILE A 65 -3.94 8.68 25.76
N SER A 66 -3.19 7.58 25.59
CA SER A 66 -3.27 6.76 24.38
C SER A 66 -3.30 5.26 24.70
N PRO A 67 -3.90 4.44 23.81
CA PRO A 67 -3.89 2.99 23.96
C PRO A 67 -2.48 2.43 24.15
N PHE A 68 -2.36 1.37 24.95
CA PHE A 68 -1.09 0.65 25.21
C PHE A 68 0.04 1.51 25.77
N ARG A 69 -0.29 2.58 26.50
CA ARG A 69 0.64 3.31 27.35
C ARG A 69 0.47 2.88 28.80
N PHE A 70 1.55 2.88 29.53
CA PHE A 70 1.49 2.77 30.98
C PHE A 70 1.04 4.11 31.57
N VAL A 71 0.05 4.05 32.38
CA VAL A 71 -0.54 5.23 33.06
C VAL A 71 -0.64 4.98 34.53
N GLU A 72 -0.48 6.03 35.31
CA GLU A 72 -0.82 6.08 36.72
C GLU A 72 -2.20 6.74 36.85
N TRP A 73 -3.03 6.19 37.70
CA TRP A 73 -4.38 6.69 37.99
C TRP A 73 -4.46 7.11 39.45
N ASP A 74 -4.76 8.39 39.73
CA ASP A 74 -4.84 8.95 41.06
C ASP A 74 -6.27 9.00 41.63
N GLY A 75 -7.27 8.53 40.92
CA GLY A 75 -8.69 8.58 41.23
C GLY A 75 -9.48 9.54 40.34
N ASP A 76 -8.85 10.60 39.85
CA ASP A 76 -9.49 11.65 39.03
C ASP A 76 -8.81 11.85 37.66
N SER A 77 -7.50 11.64 37.58
CA SER A 77 -6.71 11.89 36.35
C SER A 77 -5.76 10.75 36.01
N PHE A 78 -5.33 10.72 34.74
CA PHE A 78 -4.31 9.81 34.25
C PHE A 78 -3.00 10.55 34.01
N SER A 79 -1.89 10.01 34.53
CA SER A 79 -0.53 10.45 34.22
C SER A 79 0.17 9.43 33.34
N LEU A 80 0.80 9.88 32.22
CA LEU A 80 1.57 9.00 31.34
C LEU A 80 2.94 8.69 31.95
N LEU A 81 3.26 7.42 32.09
CA LEU A 81 4.60 6.96 32.41
C LEU A 81 5.47 6.97 31.13
N ASN A 82 6.71 7.46 31.24
CA ASN A 82 7.61 7.73 30.13
C ASN A 82 8.28 6.47 29.53
N GLU A 83 7.52 5.48 29.13
CA GLU A 83 8.03 4.23 28.55
C GLU A 83 7.51 4.03 27.13
N ASN A 84 8.15 4.70 26.16
CA ASN A 84 7.66 4.76 24.79
C ASN A 84 7.69 3.43 24.02
N ASP A 85 8.62 2.52 24.34
CA ASP A 85 8.88 1.33 23.55
C ASP A 85 8.55 0.01 24.26
N ILE A 86 7.96 0.08 25.45
CA ILE A 86 7.51 -1.10 26.19
C ILE A 86 6.04 -1.40 25.84
N TRP A 87 5.79 -2.63 25.44
CA TRP A 87 4.44 -3.13 25.20
C TRP A 87 3.95 -3.95 26.40
N PRO A 88 2.67 -3.85 26.77
CA PRO A 88 2.11 -4.68 27.84
C PRO A 88 2.21 -6.16 27.45
N LYS A 89 2.49 -7.03 28.41
CA LYS A 89 2.43 -8.47 28.21
C LYS A 89 0.98 -8.88 28.00
N MET A 90 0.67 -9.52 26.88
CA MET A 90 -0.67 -9.97 26.52
C MET A 90 -0.66 -11.44 26.11
N LYS A 91 -1.71 -12.15 26.47
CA LYS A 91 -1.95 -13.52 26.02
C LYS A 91 -2.60 -13.49 24.64
N VAL A 92 -1.92 -14.04 23.64
CA VAL A 92 -2.38 -14.06 22.26
C VAL A 92 -2.63 -15.51 21.83
N ILE A 93 -3.82 -15.78 21.31
CA ILE A 93 -4.13 -17.07 20.69
C ILE A 93 -4.53 -16.88 19.22
N GLU A 94 -4.24 -17.88 18.39
CA GLU A 94 -4.74 -17.99 17.02
C GLU A 94 -5.66 -19.18 16.89
N LEU A 95 -6.81 -18.96 16.22
CA LEU A 95 -7.79 -20.01 15.95
C LEU A 95 -7.73 -20.40 14.48
N ASN A 96 -7.48 -21.67 14.20
CA ASN A 96 -7.61 -22.26 12.87
C ASN A 96 -8.86 -23.14 12.81
N PHE A 97 -9.61 -23.02 11.72
CA PHE A 97 -10.89 -23.72 11.52
C PHE A 97 -10.78 -24.71 10.37
N GLU A 98 -11.18 -25.93 10.57
CA GLU A 98 -11.29 -26.95 9.53
C GLU A 98 -12.75 -27.33 9.30
N TYR A 99 -13.13 -27.39 8.03
CA TYR A 99 -14.47 -27.72 7.59
C TYR A 99 -14.47 -29.05 6.83
N HIS A 100 -15.60 -29.75 6.89
CA HIS A 100 -15.93 -30.80 5.95
C HIS A 100 -16.84 -30.20 4.87
N SER A 101 -16.40 -30.26 3.62
CA SER A 101 -17.14 -29.73 2.47
C SER A 101 -17.13 -30.77 1.35
N ASN A 102 -18.30 -31.07 0.81
CA ASN A 102 -18.44 -32.08 -0.27
C ASN A 102 -17.99 -31.55 -1.64
N ASN A 103 -17.77 -30.24 -1.79
CA ASN A 103 -17.48 -29.56 -3.05
C ASN A 103 -16.20 -28.70 -3.03
N GLY A 104 -15.32 -28.92 -2.05
CA GLY A 104 -14.04 -28.22 -1.97
C GLY A 104 -14.12 -26.75 -1.53
N PHE A 105 -15.32 -26.21 -1.28
CA PHE A 105 -15.51 -24.82 -0.82
C PHE A 105 -16.01 -24.78 0.63
N ASP A 106 -15.29 -24.03 1.47
CA ASP A 106 -15.75 -23.72 2.81
C ASP A 106 -16.79 -22.61 2.77
N THR A 107 -17.99 -22.90 3.23
CA THR A 107 -19.14 -22.00 3.26
C THR A 107 -19.90 -22.13 4.59
N LEU A 108 -20.87 -21.24 4.83
CA LEU A 108 -21.78 -21.37 5.97
C LEU A 108 -22.66 -22.66 5.92
N LYS A 109 -22.68 -23.37 4.79
CA LYS A 109 -23.35 -24.67 4.64
C LYS A 109 -22.41 -25.83 4.92
N SER A 110 -21.09 -25.61 4.94
CA SER A 110 -20.09 -26.61 5.27
C SER A 110 -20.15 -26.98 6.75
N TYR A 111 -19.77 -28.19 7.07
CA TYR A 111 -19.76 -28.68 8.44
C TYR A 111 -18.44 -28.31 9.12
N LEU A 112 -18.49 -27.51 10.19
CA LEU A 112 -17.32 -27.21 11.02
C LEU A 112 -16.88 -28.48 11.75
N LYS A 113 -15.69 -29.00 11.42
CA LYS A 113 -15.16 -30.28 11.87
C LYS A 113 -14.29 -30.15 13.12
N ARG A 114 -13.35 -29.18 13.14
CA ARG A 114 -12.48 -28.95 14.27
C ARG A 114 -11.99 -27.50 14.35
N ILE A 115 -11.56 -27.12 15.56
CA ILE A 115 -10.87 -25.86 15.85
C ILE A 115 -9.52 -26.21 16.47
N GLU A 116 -8.45 -25.69 15.91
CA GLU A 116 -7.11 -25.75 16.48
C GLU A 116 -6.79 -24.42 17.15
N VAL A 117 -6.33 -24.48 18.39
CA VAL A 117 -5.97 -23.32 19.21
C VAL A 117 -4.46 -23.29 19.37
N PHE A 118 -3.83 -22.22 18.90
CA PHE A 118 -2.40 -21.98 19.02
C PHE A 118 -2.15 -20.82 19.99
N GLN A 119 -1.16 -20.94 20.85
CA GLN A 119 -0.65 -19.83 21.64
C GLN A 119 0.54 -19.19 20.90
N TRP A 120 0.59 -17.85 20.88
CA TRP A 120 1.71 -17.08 20.35
C TRP A 120 2.72 -16.78 21.44
N ASP A 121 4.01 -16.75 21.09
CA ASP A 121 5.05 -16.23 21.96
C ASP A 121 5.13 -14.71 21.83
N GLY A 122 4.53 -13.98 22.75
CA GLY A 122 4.40 -12.55 22.69
C GLY A 122 3.57 -12.07 21.49
N PHE A 123 4.16 -11.18 20.66
CA PHE A 123 3.51 -10.59 19.46
C PHE A 123 4.12 -11.07 18.15
N LEU A 124 5.07 -12.01 18.20
CA LEU A 124 5.66 -12.64 17.02
C LEU A 124 4.77 -13.79 16.53
N PRO A 125 4.79 -14.08 15.21
CA PRO A 125 3.98 -15.18 14.64
C PRO A 125 4.48 -16.58 15.00
N GLU A 126 5.45 -16.72 15.88
CA GLU A 126 5.87 -17.98 16.45
C GLU A 126 4.79 -18.53 17.36
N LYS A 127 4.28 -19.71 17.02
CA LYS A 127 3.11 -20.28 17.68
C LYS A 127 3.27 -21.75 17.98
N LYS A 128 2.73 -22.14 19.14
CA LYS A 128 2.68 -23.55 19.58
C LYS A 128 1.23 -24.00 19.64
N LEU A 129 0.96 -25.20 19.10
CA LEU A 129 -0.36 -25.82 19.22
C LEU A 129 -0.63 -26.13 20.70
N ASP A 130 -1.76 -25.64 21.23
CA ASP A 130 -2.21 -25.88 22.61
C ASP A 130 -3.28 -26.97 22.65
N VAL A 131 -4.37 -26.80 21.91
CA VAL A 131 -5.54 -27.68 21.93
C VAL A 131 -6.14 -27.87 20.55
N VAL A 132 -6.64 -29.08 20.31
CA VAL A 132 -7.48 -29.44 19.16
C VAL A 132 -8.87 -29.84 19.67
N ILE A 133 -9.89 -29.08 19.29
CA ILE A 133 -11.28 -29.32 19.66
C ILE A 133 -11.99 -29.92 18.46
N GLN A 134 -12.33 -31.23 18.55
CA GLN A 134 -13.01 -31.96 17.47
C GLN A 134 -14.51 -32.03 17.73
N ARG A 135 -15.29 -31.87 16.69
CA ARG A 135 -16.73 -32.09 16.70
C ARG A 135 -17.01 -33.58 16.38
N LYS A 136 -17.34 -34.38 17.40
CA LYS A 136 -17.65 -35.80 17.22
C LYS A 136 -19.10 -35.99 16.74
N HIS A 137 -20.10 -35.75 17.60
CA HIS A 137 -21.52 -35.97 17.27
C HIS A 137 -22.41 -34.80 17.71
N CYS A 138 -22.19 -34.23 18.88
CA CYS A 138 -23.03 -33.18 19.45
C CYS A 138 -22.45 -31.78 19.25
N GLY A 139 -23.25 -30.86 18.75
CA GLY A 139 -22.86 -29.44 18.57
C GLY A 139 -22.72 -28.71 19.90
N ASN A 140 -23.52 -29.02 20.90
CA ASN A 140 -23.47 -28.43 22.24
C ASN A 140 -22.15 -28.78 22.95
N GLU A 141 -21.79 -30.04 22.97
CA GLU A 141 -20.51 -30.50 23.59
C GLU A 141 -19.31 -29.85 22.91
N PHE A 142 -19.33 -29.71 21.59
CA PHE A 142 -18.28 -29.05 20.85
C PHE A 142 -18.14 -27.58 21.21
N LEU A 143 -19.26 -26.84 21.31
CA LEU A 143 -19.25 -25.43 21.70
C LEU A 143 -18.89 -25.24 23.16
N ALA A 144 -19.38 -26.11 24.07
CA ALA A 144 -19.01 -26.09 25.47
C ALA A 144 -17.48 -26.27 25.67
N ASN A 145 -16.90 -27.29 25.05
CA ASN A 145 -15.46 -27.54 25.09
C ASN A 145 -14.66 -26.35 24.51
N PHE A 146 -15.17 -25.70 23.46
CA PHE A 146 -14.55 -24.51 22.91
C PHE A 146 -14.65 -23.30 23.87
N GLN A 147 -15.82 -23.09 24.45
CA GLN A 147 -16.04 -22.02 25.45
C GLN A 147 -15.15 -22.21 26.69
N ASP A 148 -15.06 -23.43 27.21
CA ASP A 148 -14.21 -23.75 28.36
C ASP A 148 -12.72 -23.55 28.05
N CYS A 149 -12.29 -23.89 26.84
CA CYS A 149 -10.94 -23.61 26.38
C CYS A 149 -10.64 -22.10 26.39
N ILE A 150 -11.54 -21.28 25.80
CA ILE A 150 -11.38 -19.83 25.79
C ILE A 150 -11.40 -19.23 27.20
N ASN A 151 -12.25 -19.74 28.09
CA ASN A 151 -12.33 -19.29 29.48
C ASN A 151 -11.06 -19.64 30.26
N ARG A 152 -10.55 -20.87 30.11
CA ARG A 152 -9.31 -21.35 30.76
C ARG A 152 -8.09 -20.57 30.30
N LEU A 153 -7.93 -20.34 29.00
CA LEU A 153 -6.80 -19.59 28.44
C LEU A 153 -6.91 -18.11 28.74
N ASN A 154 -8.12 -17.59 28.81
CA ASN A 154 -8.44 -16.17 29.01
C ASN A 154 -7.55 -15.23 28.19
N PRO A 155 -7.54 -15.33 26.84
CA PRO A 155 -6.67 -14.53 25.99
C PRO A 155 -7.07 -13.05 25.99
N ASP A 156 -6.09 -12.18 25.81
CA ASP A 156 -6.30 -10.75 25.55
C ASP A 156 -6.62 -10.49 24.08
N ILE A 157 -6.00 -11.29 23.19
CA ILE A 157 -6.16 -11.19 21.74
C ILE A 157 -6.51 -12.56 21.17
N ILE A 158 -7.57 -12.58 20.37
CA ILE A 158 -7.94 -13.73 19.52
C ILE A 158 -7.65 -13.37 18.07
N ILE A 159 -6.78 -14.13 17.43
CA ILE A 159 -6.42 -14.00 16.02
C ILE A 159 -7.17 -15.04 15.20
N THR A 160 -7.66 -14.63 14.02
CA THR A 160 -8.26 -15.54 13.03
C THR A 160 -7.74 -15.22 11.63
N LYS A 161 -7.92 -16.15 10.69
CA LYS A 161 -7.71 -15.95 9.25
C LYS A 161 -9.04 -16.20 8.52
N GLY A 162 -9.84 -15.15 8.34
CA GLY A 162 -11.18 -15.24 7.76
C GLY A 162 -12.30 -15.40 8.79
N GLY A 163 -12.03 -15.02 10.05
CA GLY A 163 -13.00 -15.02 11.14
C GLY A 163 -14.24 -14.18 10.78
N ASP A 164 -14.02 -12.97 10.34
CA ASP A 164 -15.08 -12.04 9.93
C ASP A 164 -15.81 -12.50 8.66
N ALA A 165 -15.09 -13.16 7.74
CA ALA A 165 -15.64 -13.58 6.46
C ALA A 165 -16.53 -14.83 6.56
N LEU A 166 -16.18 -15.78 7.46
CA LEU A 166 -16.80 -17.09 7.52
C LEU A 166 -16.91 -17.66 8.94
N HIS A 167 -15.79 -17.71 9.69
CA HIS A 167 -15.69 -18.62 10.84
C HIS A 167 -16.58 -18.22 12.01
N LEU A 168 -16.58 -16.94 12.37
CA LEU A 168 -17.41 -16.47 13.49
C LEU A 168 -18.91 -16.50 13.14
N ALA A 169 -19.26 -16.25 11.87
CA ALA A 169 -20.63 -16.43 11.40
C ALA A 169 -21.07 -17.92 11.40
N ALA A 170 -20.15 -18.84 11.12
CA ALA A 170 -20.42 -20.26 11.19
C ALA A 170 -20.60 -20.76 12.64
N LEU A 171 -19.82 -20.22 13.58
CA LEU A 171 -19.97 -20.48 15.02
C LEU A 171 -21.29 -19.94 15.55
N ASP A 172 -21.64 -18.69 15.24
CA ASP A 172 -22.94 -18.07 15.60
C ASP A 172 -24.13 -18.90 15.08
N LYS A 173 -24.06 -19.30 13.80
CA LYS A 173 -25.07 -20.15 13.21
C LYS A 173 -25.19 -21.51 13.88
N LEU A 174 -24.05 -22.13 14.23
CA LEU A 174 -24.05 -23.40 14.94
C LEU A 174 -24.65 -23.25 16.35
N ALA A 175 -24.25 -22.21 17.09
CA ALA A 175 -24.75 -21.90 18.43
C ALA A 175 -26.27 -21.72 18.43
N LYS A 176 -26.81 -20.94 17.52
CA LYS A 176 -28.26 -20.77 17.33
C LYS A 176 -29.00 -22.07 16.94
N LYS A 177 -28.35 -22.92 16.14
CA LYS A 177 -28.96 -24.21 15.74
C LYS A 177 -29.12 -25.18 16.89
N VAL A 178 -28.21 -25.14 17.86
CA VAL A 178 -28.17 -26.08 18.99
C VAL A 178 -28.62 -25.44 20.33
N ASP A 179 -29.14 -24.20 20.26
CA ASP A 179 -29.59 -23.40 21.40
C ASP A 179 -28.50 -23.27 22.49
N PHE A 180 -27.29 -22.88 22.07
CA PHE A 180 -26.13 -22.68 22.94
C PHE A 180 -25.74 -21.20 23.00
N ASP A 181 -25.62 -20.65 24.19
CA ASP A 181 -25.17 -19.26 24.38
C ASP A 181 -23.64 -19.16 24.34
N LEU A 182 -23.10 -18.93 23.14
CA LEU A 182 -21.67 -18.83 22.91
C LEU A 182 -21.19 -17.40 23.17
N ASN A 183 -20.39 -17.21 24.23
CA ASN A 183 -19.76 -15.94 24.56
C ASN A 183 -18.23 -16.02 24.44
N LEU A 184 -17.64 -15.37 23.45
CA LEU A 184 -16.19 -15.25 23.26
C LEU A 184 -15.60 -13.97 23.88
N SER A 185 -16.44 -13.12 24.47
CA SER A 185 -16.04 -11.87 25.13
C SER A 185 -15.68 -12.12 26.61
N ARG A 186 -15.08 -11.12 27.28
CA ARG A 186 -14.86 -11.13 28.75
C ARG A 186 -16.07 -10.63 29.53
N VAL A 187 -16.98 -9.96 28.85
CA VAL A 187 -18.28 -9.56 29.40
C VAL A 187 -19.37 -10.35 28.72
N GLU A 188 -20.51 -10.48 29.38
CA GLU A 188 -21.68 -11.12 28.79
C GLU A 188 -22.10 -10.41 27.52
N SER A 189 -21.97 -11.07 26.40
CA SER A 189 -22.20 -10.48 25.07
C SER A 189 -22.41 -11.55 24.04
N GLU A 190 -23.55 -11.51 23.37
CA GLU A 190 -23.85 -12.36 22.21
C GLU A 190 -22.83 -12.19 21.08
N LEU A 191 -22.38 -13.30 20.47
CA LEU A 191 -21.52 -13.28 19.30
C LEU A 191 -22.32 -12.85 18.06
N LYS A 192 -22.32 -11.56 17.76
CA LYS A 192 -23.03 -11.02 16.59
C LYS A 192 -22.20 -9.98 15.83
N PRO A 193 -22.44 -9.84 14.51
CA PRO A 193 -21.72 -8.83 13.74
C PRO A 193 -22.19 -7.42 14.06
N ARG A 194 -21.26 -6.50 14.28
CA ARG A 194 -21.53 -5.05 14.38
C ARG A 194 -21.92 -4.44 13.03
N SER A 195 -21.37 -4.97 11.95
CA SER A 195 -21.72 -4.60 10.57
C SER A 195 -21.76 -5.84 9.67
N MET A 196 -22.71 -5.83 8.73
CA MET A 196 -22.83 -6.88 7.72
C MET A 196 -21.83 -6.67 6.58
N SER A 197 -21.55 -7.75 5.84
CA SER A 197 -20.68 -7.67 4.66
C SER A 197 -21.30 -6.78 3.58
N ARG A 198 -20.47 -5.96 2.92
CA ARG A 198 -20.90 -5.04 1.87
C ARG A 198 -19.83 -4.91 0.77
N VAL A 199 -20.28 -4.51 -0.42
CA VAL A 199 -19.42 -4.17 -1.53
C VAL A 199 -19.26 -2.64 -1.59
N VAL A 200 -18.02 -2.18 -1.76
CA VAL A 200 -17.67 -0.76 -1.88
C VAL A 200 -16.90 -0.57 -3.19
N HIS A 201 -17.29 0.44 -3.95
CA HIS A 201 -16.56 0.88 -5.15
C HIS A 201 -15.64 2.02 -4.77
N SER A 202 -14.35 1.89 -5.06
CA SER A 202 -13.34 2.90 -4.76
C SER A 202 -12.27 2.92 -5.84
N TYR A 203 -12.02 4.08 -6.45
CA TYR A 203 -11.03 4.27 -7.52
C TYR A 203 -11.12 3.21 -8.63
N GLY A 204 -12.33 2.92 -9.12
CA GLY A 204 -12.58 1.90 -10.15
C GLY A 204 -12.42 0.45 -9.69
N GLN A 205 -12.08 0.22 -8.42
CA GLN A 205 -11.96 -1.11 -7.85
C GLN A 205 -13.22 -1.51 -7.07
N VAL A 206 -13.57 -2.78 -7.21
CA VAL A 206 -14.62 -3.41 -6.40
C VAL A 206 -13.98 -4.07 -5.19
N ILE A 207 -14.31 -3.57 -4.00
CA ILE A 207 -13.78 -4.06 -2.72
C ILE A 207 -14.93 -4.62 -1.90
N ARG A 208 -14.82 -5.90 -1.47
CA ARG A 208 -15.73 -6.47 -0.50
C ARG A 208 -15.17 -6.23 0.91
N LYS A 209 -15.98 -5.61 1.76
CA LYS A 209 -15.75 -5.56 3.20
C LYS A 209 -16.57 -6.67 3.83
N ASP A 210 -15.92 -7.53 4.59
CA ASP A 210 -16.58 -8.62 5.31
C ASP A 210 -17.38 -8.09 6.50
N ALA A 211 -18.20 -8.93 7.11
CA ALA A 211 -18.85 -8.62 8.37
C ALA A 211 -17.79 -8.30 9.43
N TYR A 212 -18.19 -7.64 10.50
CA TYR A 212 -17.28 -7.31 11.60
C TYR A 212 -17.82 -7.86 12.91
N PHE A 213 -17.10 -8.81 13.48
CA PHE A 213 -17.42 -9.43 14.77
C PHE A 213 -16.47 -8.91 15.86
N PRO A 214 -16.83 -7.81 16.58
CA PRO A 214 -16.04 -7.33 17.70
C PRO A 214 -16.23 -8.22 18.93
N LEU A 215 -15.18 -8.31 19.76
CA LEU A 215 -15.26 -8.88 21.09
C LEU A 215 -15.13 -7.77 22.14
N ASN A 216 -15.80 -7.95 23.25
CA ASN A 216 -15.81 -7.00 24.36
C ASN A 216 -14.90 -7.49 25.50
N GLY A 217 -14.04 -6.60 26.03
CA GLY A 217 -13.05 -6.94 27.04
C GLY A 217 -11.84 -7.74 26.55
N ARG A 218 -11.78 -8.07 25.25
CA ARG A 218 -10.63 -8.62 24.52
C ARG A 218 -10.67 -8.19 23.06
N LEU A 219 -9.59 -8.38 22.33
CA LEU A 219 -9.47 -7.99 20.94
C LEU A 219 -9.65 -9.18 20.00
N HIS A 220 -10.48 -9.06 18.98
CA HIS A 220 -10.49 -9.96 17.83
C HIS A 220 -9.79 -9.31 16.64
N ILE A 221 -8.74 -9.95 16.10
CA ILE A 221 -8.00 -9.48 14.94
C ILE A 221 -8.05 -10.54 13.85
N ASP A 222 -8.72 -10.21 12.74
CA ASP A 222 -8.71 -11.06 11.54
C ASP A 222 -7.56 -10.65 10.62
N LEU A 223 -6.57 -11.52 10.42
CA LEU A 223 -5.39 -11.27 9.57
C LEU A 223 -5.74 -11.03 8.10
N ASN A 224 -6.93 -11.43 7.67
CA ASN A 224 -7.43 -11.20 6.31
C ASN A 224 -8.28 -9.94 6.19
N ALA A 225 -8.61 -9.25 7.29
CA ALA A 225 -9.55 -8.14 7.29
C ALA A 225 -9.07 -6.92 6.51
N SER A 226 -7.78 -6.58 6.59
CA SER A 226 -7.23 -5.42 5.90
C SER A 226 -5.77 -5.59 5.49
N PHE A 227 -5.34 -4.70 4.59
CA PHE A 227 -3.96 -4.60 4.15
C PHE A 227 -3.01 -4.20 5.30
N ILE A 228 -3.44 -3.30 6.19
CA ILE A 228 -2.64 -2.82 7.34
C ILE A 228 -2.23 -3.98 8.25
N VAL A 229 -3.16 -4.89 8.53
CA VAL A 229 -2.88 -6.05 9.41
C VAL A 229 -1.81 -6.94 8.80
N ARG A 230 -1.85 -7.15 7.49
CA ARG A 230 -0.88 -8.00 6.79
C ARG A 230 0.52 -7.41 6.77
N GLU A 231 0.64 -6.11 6.61
CA GLU A 231 1.93 -5.40 6.50
C GLU A 231 2.52 -5.02 7.86
N GLY A 232 1.67 -4.68 8.83
CA GLY A 232 2.09 -4.17 10.13
C GLY A 232 1.98 -5.17 11.30
N GLY A 233 1.26 -6.29 11.11
CA GLY A 233 1.00 -7.23 12.19
C GLY A 233 0.30 -6.57 13.40
N ILE A 234 0.38 -7.22 14.55
CA ILE A 234 -0.24 -6.73 15.80
C ILE A 234 0.47 -5.47 16.29
N LEU A 235 1.80 -5.44 16.27
CA LEU A 235 2.57 -4.30 16.78
C LEU A 235 2.38 -3.05 15.92
N GLY A 236 2.25 -3.22 14.60
CA GLY A 236 1.87 -2.12 13.72
C GLY A 236 0.49 -1.57 14.03
N LEU A 237 -0.50 -2.44 14.32
CA LEU A 237 -1.83 -2.00 14.77
C LEU A 237 -1.77 -1.21 16.09
N PHE A 238 -0.94 -1.63 17.05
CA PHE A 238 -0.76 -0.91 18.31
C PHE A 238 -0.12 0.46 18.10
N GLU A 239 0.87 0.55 17.22
CA GLU A 239 1.48 1.83 16.85
C GLU A 239 0.44 2.78 16.23
N LEU A 240 -0.37 2.30 15.29
CA LEU A 240 -1.46 3.08 14.70
C LEU A 240 -2.55 3.46 15.72
N SER A 241 -2.83 2.60 16.70
CA SER A 241 -3.76 2.86 17.77
C SER A 241 -3.28 4.02 18.67
N ARG A 242 -1.99 4.09 18.97
CA ARG A 242 -1.38 5.21 19.71
C ARG A 242 -1.56 6.54 18.97
N HIS A 243 -1.31 6.55 17.66
CA HIS A 243 -1.45 7.76 16.86
C HIS A 243 -2.91 8.20 16.65
N SER A 244 -3.83 7.27 16.45
CA SER A 244 -5.23 7.56 16.14
C SER A 244 -6.15 7.65 17.34
N ARG A 245 -5.72 7.20 18.53
CA ARG A 245 -6.55 7.05 19.74
C ARG A 245 -7.75 6.12 19.53
N GLN A 246 -7.64 5.15 18.60
CA GLN A 246 -8.71 4.17 18.35
C GLN A 246 -8.29 2.77 18.78
N SER A 247 -9.28 1.89 19.03
CA SER A 247 -9.04 0.49 19.33
C SER A 247 -8.33 -0.23 18.18
N PRO A 248 -7.29 -1.06 18.43
CA PRO A 248 -6.66 -1.85 17.38
C PRO A 248 -7.64 -2.79 16.69
N GLN A 249 -8.64 -3.28 17.42
CA GLN A 249 -9.69 -4.12 16.86
C GLN A 249 -10.48 -3.39 15.76
N ASP A 250 -10.82 -2.12 15.96
CA ASP A 250 -11.49 -1.29 14.95
C ASP A 250 -10.52 -0.94 13.80
N ILE A 251 -9.29 -0.52 14.11
CA ILE A 251 -8.25 -0.17 13.13
C ILE A 251 -7.96 -1.33 12.19
N SER A 252 -7.96 -2.57 12.69
CA SER A 252 -7.68 -3.77 11.87
C SER A 252 -8.66 -3.97 10.70
N ARG A 253 -9.84 -3.31 10.70
CA ARG A 253 -10.85 -3.32 9.62
C ARG A 253 -10.84 -2.05 8.79
N LEU A 254 -9.98 -1.08 9.10
CA LEU A 254 -9.89 0.19 8.36
C LEU A 254 -8.89 0.09 7.20
N SER A 255 -9.05 1.01 6.26
CA SER A 255 -7.99 1.30 5.28
C SER A 255 -6.99 2.29 5.86
N PRO A 256 -5.74 2.36 5.36
CA PRO A 256 -4.77 3.37 5.81
C PRO A 256 -5.33 4.79 5.78
N GLY A 257 -6.09 5.15 4.74
CA GLY A 257 -6.71 6.46 4.64
C GLY A 257 -7.78 6.73 5.71
N SER A 258 -8.50 5.70 6.16
CA SER A 258 -9.44 5.88 7.29
C SER A 258 -8.71 6.09 8.61
N VAL A 259 -7.51 5.51 8.77
CA VAL A 259 -6.65 5.74 9.95
C VAL A 259 -6.09 7.17 9.93
N ILE A 260 -5.64 7.66 8.77
CA ILE A 260 -5.23 9.08 8.63
C ILE A 260 -6.39 10.02 9.00
N SER A 261 -7.59 9.75 8.51
CA SER A 261 -8.78 10.53 8.89
C SER A 261 -9.03 10.51 10.40
N ALA A 262 -8.82 9.37 11.06
CA ALA A 262 -8.95 9.27 12.52
C ALA A 262 -7.89 10.10 13.26
N ILE A 263 -6.64 10.13 12.76
CA ILE A 263 -5.57 10.98 13.33
C ILE A 263 -5.91 12.47 13.13
N GLN A 264 -6.40 12.84 11.94
CA GLN A 264 -6.86 14.20 11.67
C GLN A 264 -8.00 14.62 12.61
N MET A 265 -9.00 13.75 12.81
CA MET A 265 -10.08 13.98 13.75
C MET A 265 -9.55 14.18 15.17
N ARG A 266 -8.60 13.35 15.62
CA ARG A 266 -7.96 13.49 16.92
C ARG A 266 -7.35 14.89 17.10
N ILE A 267 -6.48 15.31 16.17
CA ILE A 267 -5.79 16.60 16.26
C ILE A 267 -6.78 17.77 16.22
N ALA A 268 -7.80 17.70 15.35
CA ALA A 268 -8.84 18.73 15.32
C ALA A 268 -9.60 18.85 16.66
N MET A 269 -9.92 17.71 17.29
CA MET A 269 -10.59 17.70 18.58
C MET A 269 -9.67 18.21 19.72
N GLU A 270 -8.39 17.85 19.72
CA GLU A 270 -7.38 18.37 20.64
C GLU A 270 -7.21 19.90 20.50
N ASP A 271 -7.37 20.43 19.28
CA ASP A 271 -7.33 21.86 18.98
C ASP A 271 -8.68 22.59 19.31
N GLY A 272 -9.68 21.88 19.78
CA GLY A 272 -11.02 22.43 20.03
C GLY A 272 -11.81 22.79 18.77
N VAL A 273 -11.41 22.24 17.59
CA VAL A 273 -12.10 22.43 16.31
C VAL A 273 -13.14 21.32 16.13
N LEU A 274 -14.35 21.72 15.73
CA LEU A 274 -15.43 20.78 15.44
C LEU A 274 -15.11 19.97 14.19
N VAL A 275 -15.32 18.64 14.26
CA VAL A 275 -15.10 17.72 13.15
C VAL A 275 -16.36 17.64 12.30
N PRO A 276 -16.36 18.11 11.04
CA PRO A 276 -17.55 18.02 10.19
C PRO A 276 -17.92 16.56 9.92
N TRP A 277 -19.21 16.22 9.99
CA TRP A 277 -19.68 14.85 9.72
C TRP A 277 -19.43 14.42 8.28
N LYS A 278 -19.64 15.34 7.33
CA LYS A 278 -19.34 15.18 5.91
C LYS A 278 -18.47 16.34 5.45
N LYS A 279 -17.72 16.16 4.37
CA LYS A 279 -17.02 17.29 3.75
C LYS A 279 -18.06 18.35 3.37
N ASN A 280 -17.89 19.55 3.86
CA ASN A 280 -18.79 20.70 3.66
C ASN A 280 -18.14 21.84 2.89
N ARG A 281 -16.86 21.70 2.52
CA ARG A 281 -16.12 22.69 1.73
C ARG A 281 -16.18 22.31 0.26
N ALA A 282 -16.67 23.21 -0.58
CA ALA A 282 -16.57 23.12 -2.03
C ALA A 282 -15.11 23.34 -2.47
N GLU A 283 -14.76 22.78 -3.60
CA GLU A 283 -13.48 23.05 -4.28
C GLU A 283 -13.60 24.35 -5.08
N ASP A 284 -12.47 25.05 -5.24
CA ASP A 284 -12.45 26.29 -6.02
C ASP A 284 -12.73 26.00 -7.50
N THR A 285 -13.54 26.84 -8.14
CA THR A 285 -13.84 26.72 -9.57
C THR A 285 -12.60 27.04 -10.39
N LYS A 286 -12.27 26.16 -11.33
CA LYS A 286 -11.12 26.29 -12.23
C LYS A 286 -11.55 26.28 -13.69
N THR A 287 -10.88 27.06 -14.50
CA THR A 287 -10.97 26.96 -15.96
C THR A 287 -10.33 25.66 -16.46
N ALA A 288 -10.65 25.28 -17.70
CA ALA A 288 -10.01 24.10 -18.33
C ALA A 288 -8.47 24.26 -18.41
N TRP A 289 -7.97 25.47 -18.64
CA TRP A 289 -6.54 25.75 -18.65
C TRP A 289 -5.91 25.60 -17.26
N GLU A 290 -6.53 26.14 -16.23
CA GLU A 290 -6.06 25.96 -14.84
C GLU A 290 -6.02 24.49 -14.45
N LEU A 291 -7.04 23.69 -14.80
CA LEU A 291 -7.03 22.24 -14.57
C LEU A 291 -5.87 21.55 -15.28
N LEU A 292 -5.60 21.91 -16.55
CA LEU A 292 -4.48 21.35 -17.30
C LEU A 292 -3.12 21.65 -16.65
N VAL A 293 -2.98 22.81 -16.02
CA VAL A 293 -1.74 23.22 -15.36
C VAL A 293 -1.60 22.63 -13.96
N THR A 294 -2.68 22.52 -13.22
CA THR A 294 -2.65 22.12 -11.80
C THR A 294 -2.69 20.62 -11.59
N ASP A 295 -3.50 19.88 -12.36
CA ASP A 295 -3.72 18.43 -12.19
C ASP A 295 -2.78 17.60 -13.06
N ARG A 296 -1.48 17.71 -12.81
CA ARG A 296 -0.45 16.96 -13.57
C ARG A 296 0.11 15.74 -12.83
N GLY A 297 -0.21 15.54 -11.57
CA GLY A 297 0.33 14.45 -10.76
C GLY A 297 1.85 14.55 -10.54
N GLY A 298 2.51 13.42 -10.32
CA GLY A 298 3.96 13.31 -10.18
C GLY A 298 4.68 13.32 -11.54
N LEU A 299 5.97 13.63 -11.53
CA LEU A 299 6.82 13.59 -12.72
C LEU A 299 7.36 12.17 -12.93
N TYR A 300 7.34 11.74 -14.18
CA TYR A 300 7.99 10.51 -14.66
C TYR A 300 8.88 10.89 -15.84
N LEU A 301 10.15 10.55 -15.75
CA LEU A 301 11.06 10.60 -16.89
C LEU A 301 11.06 9.22 -17.56
N ASP A 302 10.91 9.19 -18.88
CA ASP A 302 10.95 7.92 -19.63
C ASP A 302 12.28 7.20 -19.39
N SER A 303 12.22 5.91 -19.06
CA SER A 303 13.42 5.10 -18.96
C SER A 303 14.06 4.91 -20.33
N LYS A 304 15.39 4.86 -20.37
CA LYS A 304 16.13 4.45 -21.57
C LYS A 304 16.10 2.91 -21.62
N PRO A 305 15.40 2.27 -22.59
CA PRO A 305 15.37 0.80 -22.67
C PRO A 305 16.76 0.22 -22.84
N GLY A 306 17.01 -0.89 -22.17
CA GLY A 306 18.32 -1.56 -22.21
C GLY A 306 18.70 -2.17 -20.88
N VAL A 307 19.88 -2.78 -20.83
CA VAL A 307 20.45 -3.35 -19.61
C VAL A 307 21.73 -2.58 -19.26
N TYR A 308 21.84 -2.17 -18.03
CA TYR A 308 22.92 -1.33 -17.51
C TYR A 308 23.54 -1.96 -16.26
N SER A 309 24.82 -1.65 -15.99
CA SER A 309 25.54 -2.07 -14.78
C SER A 309 25.93 -0.90 -13.92
N ASP A 310 26.18 -1.18 -12.64
CA ASP A 310 26.61 -0.19 -11.63
C ASP A 310 25.71 1.06 -11.58
N VAL A 311 24.42 0.87 -11.78
CA VAL A 311 23.40 1.93 -11.69
C VAL A 311 23.04 2.12 -10.23
N ILE A 312 23.06 3.36 -9.79
CA ILE A 312 22.70 3.75 -8.42
C ILE A 312 21.27 4.27 -8.40
N GLU A 313 20.50 3.81 -7.42
CA GLU A 313 19.18 4.34 -7.09
C GLU A 313 19.27 5.24 -5.87
N LEU A 314 18.78 6.47 -6.01
CA LEU A 314 18.57 7.41 -4.92
C LEU A 314 17.05 7.63 -4.76
N ASP A 315 16.57 7.62 -3.51
CA ASP A 315 15.13 7.72 -3.19
C ASP A 315 14.89 8.73 -2.07
N PHE A 316 13.90 9.61 -2.24
CA PHE A 316 13.53 10.56 -1.20
C PHE A 316 12.76 9.90 -0.07
N ALA A 317 13.19 10.11 1.15
CA ALA A 317 12.53 9.58 2.34
C ALA A 317 11.12 10.16 2.52
N SER A 318 10.08 9.39 2.15
CA SER A 318 8.67 9.80 2.29
C SER A 318 8.38 11.17 1.66
N LEU A 319 8.73 11.40 0.40
CA LEU A 319 8.73 12.70 -0.27
C LEU A 319 7.44 13.51 -0.04
N PHE A 320 6.27 12.98 -0.37
CA PHE A 320 5.00 13.72 -0.26
C PHE A 320 4.65 14.12 1.19
N PRO A 321 4.73 13.23 2.19
CA PRO A 321 4.58 13.63 3.59
C PRO A 321 5.59 14.68 4.03
N SER A 322 6.84 14.55 3.58
CA SER A 322 7.91 15.50 3.88
C SER A 322 7.64 16.87 3.27
N ILE A 323 7.12 16.93 2.04
CA ILE A 323 6.66 18.18 1.41
C ILE A 323 5.52 18.81 2.23
N ILE A 324 4.53 18.04 2.66
CA ILE A 324 3.44 18.54 3.52
C ILE A 324 4.02 19.25 4.75
N ALA A 325 4.94 18.60 5.45
CA ALA A 325 5.53 19.13 6.68
C ALA A 325 6.47 20.32 6.42
N THR A 326 7.40 20.20 5.45
CA THR A 326 8.47 21.21 5.24
C THR A 326 8.01 22.41 4.42
N ARG A 327 6.95 22.27 3.61
CA ARG A 327 6.39 23.36 2.79
C ARG A 327 5.08 23.92 3.37
N ASN A 328 4.74 23.49 4.57
CA ASN A 328 3.57 23.94 5.33
C ASN A 328 2.25 23.86 4.55
N ILE A 329 2.06 22.73 3.81
CA ILE A 329 0.87 22.54 2.99
C ILE A 329 -0.27 21.99 3.84
N SER A 330 -1.33 22.78 3.99
CA SER A 330 -2.55 22.40 4.70
C SER A 330 -3.73 23.21 4.15
N PRO A 331 -4.99 22.73 4.24
CA PRO A 331 -6.13 23.45 3.68
C PRO A 331 -6.23 24.89 4.15
N GLU A 332 -5.92 25.19 5.40
CA GLU A 332 -6.00 26.52 5.99
C GLU A 332 -4.76 27.39 5.75
N THR A 333 -3.64 26.79 5.35
CA THR A 333 -2.42 27.56 5.04
C THR A 333 -2.31 27.97 3.58
N LEU A 334 -3.12 27.38 2.70
CA LEU A 334 -3.13 27.69 1.28
C LEU A 334 -3.89 28.97 0.99
N ASN A 335 -3.24 29.87 0.24
CA ASN A 335 -3.81 31.15 -0.17
C ASN A 335 -4.32 31.99 1.02
N CYS A 336 -3.52 32.02 2.11
CA CYS A 336 -3.88 32.76 3.30
C CYS A 336 -3.89 34.29 3.03
N ALA A 337 -4.83 35.01 3.65
CA ALA A 337 -4.92 36.47 3.54
C ALA A 337 -3.84 37.22 4.33
N CYS A 338 -3.10 36.50 5.22
CA CYS A 338 -2.15 37.17 6.13
C CYS A 338 -0.74 37.33 5.55
N CYS A 339 -0.45 36.74 4.40
CA CYS A 339 0.86 36.81 3.76
C CYS A 339 0.81 37.57 2.42
N GLN A 340 1.84 38.33 2.15
CA GLN A 340 1.99 38.99 0.85
C GLN A 340 2.44 37.99 -0.20
N THR A 341 1.89 38.07 -1.40
CA THR A 341 2.18 37.19 -2.52
C THR A 341 2.58 37.97 -3.76
N THR A 342 3.48 37.41 -4.55
CA THR A 342 3.65 37.79 -5.96
C THR A 342 2.70 36.92 -6.77
N THR A 343 1.74 37.53 -7.45
CA THR A 343 0.54 36.85 -7.95
C THR A 343 0.49 36.64 -9.46
N GLU A 344 1.62 36.66 -10.16
CA GLU A 344 1.58 36.34 -11.58
C GLU A 344 1.49 34.85 -11.81
N PHE A 345 0.54 34.43 -12.65
CA PHE A 345 0.41 33.03 -13.06
C PHE A 345 1.61 32.71 -13.95
N PRO A 346 2.38 31.66 -13.61
CA PRO A 346 3.55 31.33 -14.41
C PRO A 346 3.14 30.94 -15.83
N THR A 347 3.82 31.52 -16.79
CA THR A 347 3.71 31.17 -18.20
C THR A 347 4.51 29.89 -18.49
N THR A 348 4.83 29.61 -19.73
CA THR A 348 5.48 28.41 -20.22
C THR A 348 6.87 28.08 -19.64
N GLU A 349 7.51 28.98 -18.92
CA GLU A 349 8.83 28.76 -18.28
C GLU A 349 8.80 27.81 -17.08
N MET A 350 7.66 27.28 -16.75
CA MET A 350 7.34 26.45 -15.60
C MET A 350 8.16 25.14 -15.49
N PHE A 351 8.72 24.66 -16.59
CA PHE A 351 9.37 23.35 -16.71
C PHE A 351 10.82 23.40 -17.14
N VAL A 352 11.44 24.57 -17.14
CA VAL A 352 12.87 24.68 -17.38
C VAL A 352 13.59 24.12 -16.15
N PRO A 353 14.49 23.14 -16.31
CA PRO A 353 15.32 22.67 -15.21
C PRO A 353 16.08 23.83 -14.60
N LEU A 354 16.06 23.94 -13.28
CA LEU A 354 16.85 24.93 -12.58
C LEU A 354 18.34 24.61 -12.76
N SER A 355 19.17 25.62 -13.00
CA SER A 355 20.61 25.43 -12.89
C SER A 355 20.96 25.05 -11.44
N PRO A 356 22.08 24.35 -11.15
CA PRO A 356 22.48 23.99 -9.80
C PRO A 356 22.53 25.21 -8.88
N ASP A 357 23.05 26.36 -9.34
CA ASP A 357 23.12 27.58 -8.55
C ASP A 357 21.73 28.17 -8.27
N ASP A 358 20.85 28.13 -9.26
CA ASP A 358 19.46 28.55 -9.09
C ASP A 358 18.68 27.60 -8.19
N ALA A 359 18.93 26.32 -8.32
CA ALA A 359 18.35 25.31 -7.43
C ALA A 359 18.79 25.54 -5.99
N GLU A 360 20.10 25.72 -5.74
CA GLU A 360 20.64 25.99 -4.41
C GLU A 360 20.01 27.25 -3.79
N ARG A 361 20.00 28.35 -4.53
CA ARG A 361 19.43 29.62 -4.10
C ARG A 361 17.92 29.51 -3.83
N THR A 362 17.22 28.83 -4.71
CA THR A 362 15.77 28.64 -4.61
C THR A 362 15.42 27.74 -3.44
N PHE A 363 16.10 26.61 -3.28
CA PHE A 363 15.81 25.69 -2.18
C PHE A 363 16.22 26.24 -0.83
N ARG A 364 17.32 26.98 -0.70
CA ARG A 364 17.65 27.69 0.53
C ARG A 364 16.58 28.69 0.96
N LYS A 365 15.94 29.39 0.02
CA LYS A 365 14.82 30.28 0.31
C LYS A 365 13.56 29.51 0.68
N ARG A 366 13.33 28.32 0.11
CA ARG A 366 12.11 27.53 0.25
C ARG A 366 12.15 26.58 1.45
N ALA A 367 13.32 26.06 1.82
CA ALA A 367 13.51 25.16 2.96
C ALA A 367 13.47 25.94 4.28
N ARG A 368 12.27 26.30 4.74
CA ARG A 368 12.09 27.13 5.95
C ARG A 368 11.73 26.35 7.18
N MET A 369 11.40 25.08 7.05
CA MET A 369 10.95 24.23 8.14
C MET A 369 11.81 22.97 8.17
N ASP A 370 12.33 22.63 9.33
CA ASP A 370 12.95 21.35 9.58
C ASP A 370 11.85 20.35 9.91
N ILE A 371 11.77 19.29 9.12
CA ILE A 371 10.80 18.21 9.30
C ILE A 371 10.93 17.49 10.64
N PHE A 372 12.12 17.53 11.23
CA PHE A 372 12.45 16.83 12.49
C PHE A 372 12.34 17.71 13.73
N SER A 373 12.04 18.99 13.57
CA SER A 373 11.88 19.91 14.69
C SER A 373 10.39 20.19 14.96
N SER A 374 9.90 19.69 16.09
CA SER A 374 8.54 19.96 16.55
C SER A 374 8.29 21.41 16.98
N LYS A 375 9.32 22.27 16.95
CA LYS A 375 9.29 23.65 17.47
C LYS A 375 9.38 24.74 16.40
N ILE A 376 9.38 24.40 15.12
CA ILE A 376 9.56 25.44 14.09
C ILE A 376 8.21 26.06 13.75
N PHE A 377 8.02 27.25 14.27
CA PHE A 377 7.02 28.19 13.77
C PHE A 377 7.68 29.09 12.72
N PRO A 378 7.05 29.32 11.57
CA PRO A 378 7.55 30.28 10.61
C PRO A 378 7.72 31.65 11.28
N SER A 379 8.82 32.34 10.95
CA SER A 379 9.06 33.68 11.47
C SER A 379 7.89 34.62 11.11
N ALA A 380 7.48 35.46 12.04
CA ALA A 380 6.43 36.45 11.82
C ALA A 380 6.70 37.38 10.62
N ASN A 381 7.97 37.54 10.21
CA ASN A 381 8.41 38.36 9.08
C ASN A 381 8.67 37.56 7.80
N ALA A 382 8.38 36.23 7.79
CA ALA A 382 8.60 35.43 6.59
C ALA A 382 7.57 35.76 5.51
N SER A 383 8.03 35.90 4.26
CA SER A 383 7.14 35.99 3.10
C SER A 383 6.46 34.64 2.85
N ALA A 384 5.28 34.68 2.23
CA ALA A 384 4.59 33.47 1.78
C ALA A 384 5.51 32.58 0.93
N LEU A 385 5.33 31.27 1.05
CA LEU A 385 6.06 30.29 0.25
C LEU A 385 5.25 30.00 -1.02
N GLN A 386 5.71 30.52 -2.16
CA GLN A 386 5.05 30.29 -3.45
C GLN A 386 5.19 28.84 -3.89
N VAL A 387 4.08 28.22 -4.31
CA VAL A 387 4.08 26.89 -4.90
C VAL A 387 4.63 26.96 -6.33
N PRO A 388 5.60 26.10 -6.72
CA PRO A 388 6.17 26.14 -8.05
C PRO A 388 5.12 25.98 -9.15
N GLY A 389 5.11 26.92 -10.09
CA GLY A 389 4.24 26.86 -11.25
C GLY A 389 2.74 27.03 -11.00
N LEU A 390 2.32 27.41 -9.80
CA LEU A 390 0.90 27.63 -9.48
C LEU A 390 0.71 29.01 -8.85
N LYS A 391 -0.51 29.57 -9.01
CA LYS A 391 -0.94 30.81 -8.31
C LYS A 391 -1.16 30.60 -6.81
N THR A 392 -0.70 29.50 -6.26
CA THR A 392 -0.95 29.08 -4.89
C THR A 392 0.27 29.37 -4.03
N HIS A 393 0.06 29.86 -2.82
CA HIS A 393 1.11 29.99 -1.81
C HIS A 393 0.71 29.32 -0.51
N THR A 394 1.69 29.02 0.34
CA THR A 394 1.47 28.54 1.70
C THR A 394 1.84 29.60 2.74
N CYS A 395 1.11 29.61 3.85
CA CYS A 395 1.30 30.53 4.93
C CYS A 395 2.69 30.41 5.55
N ALA A 396 3.31 31.56 5.85
CA ALA A 396 4.59 31.64 6.54
C ALA A 396 4.45 32.01 8.03
N ARG A 397 3.22 32.21 8.51
CA ARG A 397 2.95 32.69 9.89
C ARG A 397 2.31 31.64 10.78
N THR A 398 1.54 30.71 10.21
CA THR A 398 0.78 29.70 10.96
C THR A 398 1.25 28.31 10.58
N HIS A 399 1.50 27.46 11.56
CA HIS A 399 1.85 26.06 11.32
C HIS A 399 0.61 25.26 10.90
N GLY A 400 0.68 24.63 9.74
CA GLY A 400 -0.42 23.92 9.12
C GLY A 400 -0.83 22.66 9.89
N PHE A 401 -2.13 22.42 9.90
CA PHE A 401 -2.75 21.26 10.53
C PHE A 401 -2.20 19.92 9.98
N LEU A 402 -2.08 19.78 8.64
CA LEU A 402 -1.57 18.56 8.03
C LEU A 402 -0.10 18.31 8.37
N GLY A 403 0.72 19.37 8.50
CA GLY A 403 2.10 19.25 8.98
C GLY A 403 2.15 18.59 10.37
N ARG A 404 1.28 19.02 11.28
CA ARG A 404 1.17 18.44 12.64
C ARG A 404 0.64 17.01 12.64
N VAL A 405 -0.09 16.60 11.59
CA VAL A 405 -0.53 15.21 11.41
C VAL A 405 0.62 14.32 10.98
N VAL A 406 1.42 14.74 9.98
CA VAL A 406 2.39 13.85 9.33
C VAL A 406 3.78 13.88 9.98
N ALA A 407 4.25 15.01 10.51
CA ALA A 407 5.59 15.14 11.06
C ALA A 407 5.88 14.14 12.21
N PRO A 408 5.01 13.98 13.22
CA PRO A 408 5.25 13.00 14.29
C PRO A 408 5.30 11.54 13.79
N ILE A 409 4.58 11.24 12.71
CA ILE A 409 4.57 9.89 12.10
C ILE A 409 5.89 9.65 11.36
N ILE A 410 6.42 10.66 10.64
CA ILE A 410 7.71 10.59 9.96
C ILE A 410 8.83 10.40 10.97
N GLU A 411 8.87 11.23 12.02
CA GLU A 411 9.85 11.15 13.10
C GLU A 411 9.85 9.76 13.76
N ARG A 412 8.66 9.28 14.14
CA ARG A 412 8.51 7.96 14.74
C ARG A 412 8.98 6.84 13.82
N ARG A 413 8.63 6.91 12.54
CA ARG A 413 9.10 5.92 11.54
C ARG A 413 10.63 5.91 11.42
N MET A 414 11.28 7.07 11.43
CA MET A 414 12.74 7.17 11.37
C MET A 414 13.40 6.60 12.62
N GLN A 415 12.87 6.88 13.82
CA GLN A 415 13.33 6.28 15.08
C GLN A 415 13.27 4.75 14.99
N LEU A 416 12.13 4.18 14.56
CA LEU A 416 11.96 2.74 14.40
C LEU A 416 12.92 2.15 13.36
N LYS A 417 13.13 2.83 12.22
CA LYS A 417 14.08 2.42 11.18
C LYS A 417 15.52 2.39 11.69
N SER A 418 15.92 3.35 12.54
CA SER A 418 17.24 3.37 13.16
C SER A 418 17.43 2.26 14.21
N GLN A 419 16.37 1.91 14.93
CA GLN A 419 16.40 0.86 15.95
C GLN A 419 16.38 -0.56 15.36
N ARG A 420 15.83 -0.75 14.14
CA ARG A 420 15.83 -2.01 13.41
C ARG A 420 17.23 -2.62 13.31
N LYS A 421 18.23 -1.80 12.97
CA LYS A 421 19.63 -2.23 12.87
C LYS A 421 20.20 -2.81 14.17
N ARG A 422 19.57 -2.52 15.33
CA ARG A 422 20.01 -2.93 16.67
C ARG A 422 19.17 -4.00 17.33
N LYS A 423 17.86 -4.10 17.02
CA LYS A 423 16.86 -4.88 17.79
C LYS A 423 15.95 -5.82 16.96
N GLY A 424 16.16 -5.91 15.62
CA GLY A 424 15.52 -6.94 14.77
C GLY A 424 14.09 -6.65 14.28
N ASP A 425 13.39 -7.71 13.83
CA ASP A 425 12.19 -7.67 12.98
C ASP A 425 10.92 -7.03 13.60
N LEU A 426 10.82 -6.91 14.92
CA LEU A 426 9.66 -6.31 15.58
C LEU A 426 9.44 -4.85 15.17
N PHE A 427 10.55 -4.12 15.00
CA PHE A 427 10.51 -2.71 14.58
C PHE A 427 10.13 -2.56 13.11
N ASP A 428 10.35 -3.60 12.29
CA ASP A 428 9.93 -3.62 10.90
C ASP A 428 8.42 -3.59 10.74
N LEU A 429 7.70 -4.35 11.52
CA LEU A 429 6.23 -4.36 11.47
C LEU A 429 5.64 -2.98 11.81
N GLN A 430 6.18 -2.33 12.85
CA GLN A 430 5.74 -0.99 13.26
C GLN A 430 6.06 0.06 12.19
N GLN A 431 7.32 0.12 11.70
CA GLN A 431 7.70 1.09 10.70
C GLN A 431 6.99 0.87 9.36
N ASN A 432 6.66 -0.39 8.98
CA ASN A 432 5.87 -0.70 7.79
C ASN A 432 4.43 -0.18 7.91
N ALA A 433 3.80 -0.34 9.07
CA ALA A 433 2.46 0.23 9.31
C ALA A 433 2.47 1.76 9.12
N LEU A 434 3.46 2.46 9.68
CA LEU A 434 3.62 3.90 9.52
C LEU A 434 3.97 4.29 8.08
N LYS A 435 4.80 3.49 7.37
CA LYS A 435 5.11 3.71 5.95
C LYS A 435 3.84 3.75 5.11
N TRP A 436 2.96 2.76 5.27
CA TRP A 436 1.72 2.70 4.50
C TRP A 436 0.72 3.80 4.87
N LEU A 437 0.75 4.25 6.11
CA LEU A 437 -0.02 5.40 6.55
C LEU A 437 0.44 6.68 5.82
N LEU A 438 1.75 6.92 5.79
CA LEU A 438 2.36 8.07 5.10
C LEU A 438 2.15 8.03 3.59
N VAL A 439 2.30 6.86 2.94
CA VAL A 439 2.01 6.70 1.50
C VAL A 439 0.56 7.10 1.15
N THR A 440 -0.36 6.87 2.07
CA THR A 440 -1.79 7.12 1.82
C THR A 440 -2.22 8.55 2.16
N CYS A 441 -1.49 9.26 3.04
CA CYS A 441 -1.90 10.58 3.53
C CYS A 441 -2.02 11.62 2.39
N PHE A 442 -1.13 11.57 1.41
CA PHE A 442 -1.15 12.41 0.22
C PHE A 442 -2.46 12.27 -0.55
N GLY A 443 -2.89 11.04 -0.89
CA GLY A 443 -4.13 10.80 -1.62
C GLY A 443 -5.38 11.31 -0.90
N TYR A 444 -5.32 11.41 0.41
CA TYR A 444 -6.43 11.95 1.22
C TYR A 444 -6.57 13.47 1.13
N THR A 445 -5.55 14.21 0.73
CA THR A 445 -5.64 15.66 0.51
C THR A 445 -6.57 15.99 -0.65
N GLY A 446 -6.55 15.19 -1.73
CA GLY A 446 -7.42 15.34 -2.90
C GLY A 446 -8.67 14.44 -2.90
N TYR A 447 -8.90 13.61 -1.85
CA TYR A 447 -10.06 12.74 -1.83
C TYR A 447 -11.36 13.51 -1.57
N LYS A 448 -12.33 13.37 -2.49
CA LYS A 448 -13.58 14.15 -2.49
C LYS A 448 -14.41 14.06 -1.19
N ASN A 449 -14.25 12.99 -0.40
CA ASN A 449 -14.98 12.81 0.86
C ASN A 449 -14.09 13.03 2.10
N ALA A 450 -12.82 13.42 1.94
CA ALA A 450 -11.95 13.73 3.06
C ALA A 450 -12.41 15.04 3.73
N ARG A 451 -12.70 14.97 5.03
CA ARG A 451 -13.27 16.10 5.79
C ARG A 451 -12.36 17.32 5.81
N PHE A 452 -11.06 17.08 5.90
CA PHE A 452 -10.00 18.08 5.89
C PHE A 452 -9.20 18.04 4.58
N GLY A 453 -9.81 17.53 3.49
CA GLY A 453 -9.21 17.51 2.16
C GLY A 453 -9.49 18.77 1.37
N ARG A 454 -8.49 19.24 0.62
CA ARG A 454 -8.59 20.31 -0.35
C ARG A 454 -7.76 19.94 -1.57
N ILE A 455 -8.35 20.03 -2.77
CA ILE A 455 -7.65 19.60 -4.00
C ILE A 455 -6.41 20.44 -4.26
N GLU A 456 -6.44 21.73 -3.93
CA GLU A 456 -5.30 22.64 -4.07
C GLU A 456 -4.09 22.20 -3.23
N ALA A 457 -4.32 21.53 -2.07
CA ALA A 457 -3.24 20.95 -1.30
C ALA A 457 -2.59 19.77 -2.05
N HIS A 458 -3.40 18.91 -2.69
CA HIS A 458 -2.93 17.83 -3.52
C HIS A 458 -2.08 18.35 -4.71
N GLU A 459 -2.61 19.36 -5.41
CA GLU A 459 -1.92 20.00 -6.54
C GLU A 459 -0.59 20.64 -6.12
N ALA A 460 -0.58 21.35 -4.97
CA ALA A 460 0.62 21.96 -4.42
C ALA A 460 1.71 20.92 -4.08
N ILE A 461 1.33 19.78 -3.48
CA ILE A 461 2.27 18.70 -3.17
C ILE A 461 2.87 18.14 -4.46
N CYS A 462 2.04 17.89 -5.49
CA CYS A 462 2.51 17.40 -6.79
C CYS A 462 3.44 18.39 -7.47
N ALA A 463 3.12 19.68 -7.42
CA ALA A 463 3.95 20.74 -8.01
C ALA A 463 5.34 20.81 -7.35
N TRP A 464 5.39 20.77 -6.02
CA TRP A 464 6.65 20.72 -5.28
C TRP A 464 7.45 19.44 -5.58
N ALA A 465 6.79 18.29 -5.68
CA ALA A 465 7.46 17.03 -5.98
C ALA A 465 8.13 17.06 -7.37
N ARG A 466 7.42 17.61 -8.37
CA ARG A 466 7.99 17.79 -9.72
C ARG A 466 9.21 18.72 -9.72
N ASP A 467 9.10 19.86 -9.05
CA ASP A 467 10.17 20.84 -8.94
C ASP A 467 11.43 20.25 -8.24
N ILE A 468 11.21 19.52 -7.16
CA ILE A 468 12.27 18.83 -6.42
C ILE A 468 12.97 17.78 -7.30
N LEU A 469 12.19 16.97 -8.02
CA LEU A 469 12.75 15.91 -8.87
C LEU A 469 13.54 16.50 -10.04
N LEU A 470 13.02 17.54 -10.72
CA LEU A 470 13.73 18.23 -11.81
C LEU A 470 15.03 18.86 -11.34
N ALA A 471 15.03 19.52 -10.19
CA ALA A 471 16.24 20.08 -9.62
C ALA A 471 17.26 18.99 -9.24
N THR A 472 16.79 17.86 -8.72
CA THR A 472 17.67 16.72 -8.42
C THR A 472 18.32 16.16 -9.67
N ILE A 473 17.57 16.02 -10.78
CA ILE A 473 18.08 15.59 -12.09
C ILE A 473 19.16 16.58 -12.56
N SER A 474 18.86 17.88 -12.57
CA SER A 474 19.80 18.90 -13.02
C SER A 474 21.10 18.91 -12.20
N ILE A 475 20.99 18.81 -10.86
CA ILE A 475 22.17 18.77 -9.99
C ILE A 475 22.99 17.49 -10.25
N ALA A 476 22.34 16.37 -10.49
CA ALA A 476 23.03 15.11 -10.79
C ALA A 476 23.76 15.18 -12.14
N GLU A 477 23.12 15.74 -13.18
CA GLU A 477 23.73 15.90 -14.51
C GLU A 477 24.92 16.84 -14.49
N ASP A 478 24.86 17.94 -13.72
CA ASP A 478 25.97 18.88 -13.56
C ASP A 478 27.17 18.28 -12.78
N GLU A 479 26.93 17.28 -11.94
CA GLU A 479 28.00 16.50 -11.28
C GLU A 479 28.50 15.33 -12.16
N GLY A 480 28.10 15.29 -13.43
CA GLY A 480 28.56 14.31 -14.40
C GLY A 480 27.83 12.96 -14.34
N TRP A 481 26.70 12.89 -13.67
CA TRP A 481 25.84 11.71 -13.68
C TRP A 481 24.89 11.71 -14.88
N ASN A 482 24.74 10.56 -15.53
CA ASN A 482 23.71 10.35 -16.54
C ASN A 482 22.47 9.79 -15.87
N VAL A 483 21.35 10.50 -16.01
CA VAL A 483 20.06 10.05 -15.45
C VAL A 483 19.38 9.12 -16.45
N LEU A 484 19.26 7.85 -16.09
CA LEU A 484 18.64 6.83 -16.93
C LEU A 484 17.11 6.80 -16.80
N HIS A 485 16.63 7.12 -15.61
CA HIS A 485 15.21 7.07 -15.27
C HIS A 485 14.91 7.88 -14.01
N ALA A 486 13.69 8.40 -13.89
CA ALA A 486 13.21 9.03 -12.67
C ALA A 486 11.70 8.81 -12.51
N ILE A 487 11.26 8.51 -11.30
CA ILE A 487 9.85 8.31 -10.94
C ILE A 487 9.56 9.02 -9.63
N VAL A 488 8.80 10.08 -9.67
CA VAL A 488 8.21 10.80 -8.53
C VAL A 488 9.21 11.17 -7.43
N ASP A 489 9.78 10.19 -6.75
CA ASP A 489 10.66 10.29 -5.57
C ASP A 489 12.01 9.58 -5.75
N CYS A 490 12.21 8.89 -6.86
CA CYS A 490 13.42 8.10 -7.13
C CYS A 490 14.11 8.56 -8.41
N VAL A 491 15.45 8.47 -8.44
CA VAL A 491 16.29 8.63 -9.64
C VAL A 491 17.26 7.47 -9.78
N TRP A 492 17.48 7.01 -11.02
CA TRP A 492 18.47 5.99 -11.38
C TRP A 492 19.54 6.65 -12.21
N ILE A 493 20.77 6.62 -11.68
CA ILE A 493 21.92 7.36 -12.22
C ILE A 493 23.08 6.42 -12.51
N GLU A 494 23.82 6.68 -13.60
CA GLU A 494 25.07 6.02 -13.93
C GLU A 494 26.18 7.06 -14.12
N ASN A 495 27.42 6.70 -13.82
CA ASN A 495 28.59 7.53 -14.14
C ASN A 495 29.69 6.63 -14.72
N LYS A 496 29.94 6.77 -16.04
CA LYS A 496 30.95 6.00 -16.78
C LYS A 496 32.37 6.52 -16.59
N ASN A 497 32.53 7.74 -16.06
CA ASN A 497 33.84 8.35 -15.83
C ASN A 497 34.48 7.82 -14.54
N LEU A 498 33.69 7.38 -13.56
CA LEU A 498 34.16 6.76 -12.33
C LEU A 498 34.46 5.28 -12.58
N LYS A 499 35.64 4.83 -12.24
CA LYS A 499 36.14 3.50 -12.62
C LYS A 499 35.75 2.41 -11.63
N THR A 500 35.75 2.73 -10.34
CA THR A 500 35.48 1.74 -9.30
C THR A 500 34.06 1.90 -8.74
N ARG A 501 33.52 0.81 -8.20
CA ARG A 501 32.21 0.81 -7.56
C ARG A 501 32.18 1.66 -6.30
N GLU A 502 33.28 1.67 -5.57
CA GLU A 502 33.47 2.45 -4.35
C GLU A 502 33.44 3.95 -4.66
N GLU A 503 34.17 4.41 -5.70
CA GLU A 503 34.12 5.79 -6.17
C GLU A 503 32.72 6.23 -6.54
N LYS A 504 31.96 5.36 -7.24
CA LYS A 504 30.56 5.63 -7.62
C LYS A 504 29.66 5.79 -6.39
N ILE A 505 29.79 4.89 -5.40
CA ILE A 505 29.01 4.94 -4.16
C ILE A 505 29.34 6.23 -3.38
N GLU A 506 30.63 6.56 -3.21
CA GLU A 506 31.05 7.74 -2.47
C GLU A 506 30.55 9.03 -3.13
N SER A 507 30.69 9.15 -4.45
CA SER A 507 30.20 10.28 -5.23
C SER A 507 28.68 10.41 -5.15
N ALA A 508 27.92 9.31 -5.26
CA ALA A 508 26.47 9.32 -5.13
C ALA A 508 26.01 9.68 -3.70
N MET A 509 26.73 9.25 -2.67
CA MET A 509 26.45 9.65 -1.30
C MET A 509 26.76 11.14 -1.06
N HIS A 510 27.76 11.71 -1.74
CA HIS A 510 28.02 13.13 -1.73
C HIS A 510 26.87 13.91 -2.39
N LEU A 511 26.45 13.51 -3.59
CA LEU A 511 25.29 14.07 -4.29
C LEU A 511 24.04 14.00 -3.41
N SER A 512 23.75 12.86 -2.82
CA SER A 512 22.63 12.63 -1.90
C SER A 512 22.62 13.63 -0.74
N LYS A 513 23.78 13.83 -0.08
CA LYS A 513 23.93 14.80 1.03
C LYS A 513 23.74 16.24 0.56
N LYS A 514 24.29 16.59 -0.61
CA LYS A 514 24.15 17.92 -1.20
C LYS A 514 22.69 18.24 -1.50
N VAL A 515 22.00 17.35 -2.21
CA VAL A 515 20.57 17.51 -2.55
C VAL A 515 19.72 17.56 -1.27
N SER A 516 19.95 16.66 -0.31
CA SER A 516 19.22 16.65 0.97
C SER A 516 19.35 17.99 1.71
N LYS A 517 20.55 18.57 1.74
CA LYS A 517 20.80 19.86 2.39
C LYS A 517 20.10 21.01 1.68
N LEU A 518 20.08 21.02 0.35
CA LEU A 518 19.45 22.08 -0.45
C LEU A 518 17.94 22.02 -0.34
N ILE A 519 17.35 20.82 -0.39
CA ILE A 519 15.89 20.62 -0.42
C ILE A 519 15.29 20.64 0.99
N GLY A 520 16.03 20.21 2.01
CA GLY A 520 15.56 20.01 3.37
C GLY A 520 14.73 18.72 3.54
N ILE A 521 14.84 17.77 2.60
CA ILE A 521 14.22 16.46 2.64
C ILE A 521 15.32 15.44 2.34
N PRO A 522 15.48 14.38 3.16
CA PRO A 522 16.52 13.39 2.92
C PRO A 522 16.34 12.66 1.59
N LEU A 523 17.37 12.71 0.75
CA LEU A 523 17.56 11.81 -0.38
C LEU A 523 18.47 10.68 0.12
N GLU A 524 18.03 9.44 0.05
CA GLU A 524 18.75 8.28 0.59
C GLU A 524 19.36 7.46 -0.55
N PHE A 525 20.55 6.90 -0.32
CA PHE A 525 21.11 5.87 -1.17
C PHE A 525 20.36 4.55 -0.90
N GLU A 526 19.68 4.04 -1.92
CA GLU A 526 18.87 2.82 -1.80
C GLU A 526 19.67 1.57 -2.15
N ASP A 527 20.29 1.54 -3.33
CA ASP A 527 21.11 0.42 -3.79
C ASP A 527 22.04 0.82 -4.94
N ILE A 528 23.05 -0.01 -5.19
CA ILE A 528 23.81 -0.04 -6.45
C ILE A 528 23.59 -1.38 -7.12
N TYR A 529 23.12 -1.36 -8.35
CA TYR A 529 22.71 -2.55 -9.08
C TYR A 529 23.87 -3.13 -9.90
N ASP A 530 24.14 -4.43 -9.71
CA ASP A 530 25.07 -5.19 -10.54
C ASP A 530 24.61 -5.16 -12.00
N PHE A 531 23.30 -5.29 -12.18
CA PHE A 531 22.60 -5.05 -13.44
C PHE A 531 21.17 -4.56 -13.19
N ILE A 532 20.66 -3.74 -14.11
CA ILE A 532 19.27 -3.32 -14.19
C ILE A 532 18.80 -3.32 -15.63
N GLY A 533 17.62 -3.90 -15.89
CA GLY A 533 16.98 -3.92 -17.21
C GLY A 533 15.72 -3.07 -17.22
N PHE A 534 15.72 -1.98 -18.01
CA PHE A 534 14.55 -1.15 -18.28
C PHE A 534 13.84 -1.67 -19.53
N LEU A 535 12.55 -2.00 -19.39
CA LEU A 535 11.77 -2.60 -20.46
C LEU A 535 11.34 -1.56 -21.50
N PRO A 536 11.41 -1.90 -22.80
CA PRO A 536 10.73 -1.13 -23.81
C PRO A 536 9.20 -1.30 -23.71
N SER A 537 8.45 -0.31 -24.19
CA SER A 537 7.00 -0.46 -24.42
C SER A 537 6.76 -1.35 -25.64
N ARG A 538 5.83 -2.29 -25.53
CA ARG A 538 5.45 -3.18 -26.64
C ARG A 538 4.79 -2.46 -27.81
N MET A 539 4.20 -1.28 -27.59
CA MET A 539 3.45 -0.56 -28.60
C MET A 539 4.33 0.34 -29.49
N HIS A 540 5.33 0.99 -28.88
CA HIS A 540 6.12 2.02 -29.58
C HIS A 540 7.62 1.99 -29.28
N GLY A 541 8.11 0.99 -28.53
CA GLY A 541 9.54 0.83 -28.24
C GLY A 541 10.14 1.83 -27.25
N ALA A 542 9.45 2.92 -26.90
CA ALA A 542 9.90 3.85 -25.86
C ALA A 542 9.98 3.15 -24.50
N GLY A 543 10.71 3.73 -23.55
CA GLY A 543 10.85 3.17 -22.22
C GLY A 543 9.51 2.99 -21.50
N SER A 544 9.38 1.89 -20.78
CA SER A 544 8.22 1.66 -19.91
C SER A 544 8.42 2.39 -18.59
N LEU A 545 7.51 3.28 -18.23
CA LEU A 545 7.60 4.12 -17.02
C LEU A 545 7.74 3.35 -15.70
N THR A 546 7.22 2.13 -15.63
CA THR A 546 7.10 1.42 -14.33
C THR A 546 7.53 -0.04 -14.38
N LYS A 547 8.25 -0.46 -15.45
CA LYS A 547 8.66 -1.85 -15.61
C LYS A 547 10.17 -1.97 -15.70
N TYR A 548 10.76 -2.61 -14.72
CA TYR A 548 12.17 -2.94 -14.69
C TYR A 548 12.44 -4.13 -13.76
N TRP A 549 13.59 -4.73 -13.93
CA TRP A 549 14.16 -5.72 -13.02
C TRP A 549 15.62 -5.39 -12.75
N ALA A 550 16.07 -5.64 -11.54
CA ALA A 550 17.44 -5.35 -11.12
C ALA A 550 17.94 -6.37 -10.10
N HIS A 551 19.25 -6.50 -10.00
CA HIS A 551 19.94 -7.22 -8.93
C HIS A 551 21.01 -6.31 -8.35
N GLY A 552 21.10 -6.24 -7.02
CA GLY A 552 22.09 -5.43 -6.29
C GLY A 552 22.37 -6.02 -4.92
N GLN A 553 22.93 -5.20 -4.03
CA GLN A 553 23.33 -5.62 -2.68
C GLN A 553 22.14 -6.16 -1.84
N ASN A 554 20.94 -5.61 -2.08
CA ASN A 554 19.71 -6.03 -1.40
C ASN A 554 18.97 -7.18 -2.13
N GLY A 555 19.61 -7.81 -3.13
CA GLY A 555 19.05 -8.89 -3.94
C GLY A 555 18.23 -8.38 -5.12
N PHE A 556 17.24 -9.17 -5.55
CA PHE A 556 16.42 -8.84 -6.72
C PHE A 556 15.35 -7.80 -6.42
N LYS A 557 15.30 -6.73 -7.22
CA LYS A 557 14.22 -5.72 -7.24
C LYS A 557 13.43 -5.85 -8.54
N LEU A 558 12.14 -6.17 -8.43
CA LEU A 558 11.26 -6.42 -9.57
C LEU A 558 10.10 -5.43 -9.54
N ARG A 559 9.81 -4.78 -10.67
CA ARG A 559 8.70 -3.83 -10.81
C ARG A 559 7.92 -4.09 -12.10
N GLY A 560 6.60 -4.15 -11.99
CA GLY A 560 5.68 -4.21 -13.12
C GLY A 560 5.71 -5.48 -13.98
N ILE A 561 6.63 -6.42 -13.77
CA ILE A 561 6.71 -7.70 -14.45
C ILE A 561 5.83 -8.78 -13.79
N GLU A 562 5.60 -9.88 -14.48
CA GLU A 562 4.64 -10.92 -14.11
C GLU A 562 4.97 -11.57 -12.77
N ALA A 563 6.24 -11.79 -12.45
CA ALA A 563 6.68 -12.37 -11.17
C ALA A 563 6.27 -11.54 -9.93
N ARG A 564 5.93 -10.26 -10.10
CA ARG A 564 5.45 -9.38 -9.03
C ARG A 564 3.93 -9.32 -8.93
N GLN A 565 3.21 -9.85 -9.89
CA GLN A 565 1.74 -9.77 -9.96
C GLN A 565 1.09 -10.96 -9.24
N HIS A 566 0.24 -10.69 -8.27
CA HIS A 566 -0.53 -11.73 -7.55
C HIS A 566 -1.48 -12.55 -8.42
N SER A 567 -1.71 -12.14 -9.65
CA SER A 567 -2.55 -12.85 -10.62
C SER A 567 -1.80 -13.90 -11.43
N THR A 568 -0.48 -13.87 -11.41
CA THR A 568 0.39 -14.76 -12.17
C THR A 568 0.48 -16.12 -11.47
N CYS A 569 0.46 -17.19 -12.25
CA CYS A 569 0.66 -18.53 -11.73
C CYS A 569 2.12 -18.79 -11.32
N GLN A 570 2.32 -19.77 -10.45
CA GLN A 570 3.64 -20.06 -9.88
C GLN A 570 4.66 -20.47 -10.94
N TRP A 571 4.26 -21.26 -11.93
CA TRP A 571 5.13 -21.67 -13.03
C TRP A 571 5.74 -20.49 -13.79
N ILE A 572 4.92 -19.50 -14.21
CA ILE A 572 5.40 -18.26 -14.85
C ILE A 572 6.31 -17.45 -13.93
N THR A 573 5.95 -17.38 -12.64
CA THR A 573 6.79 -16.70 -11.63
C THR A 573 8.16 -17.34 -11.51
N SER A 574 8.21 -18.68 -11.53
CA SER A 574 9.46 -19.46 -11.47
C SER A 574 10.30 -19.27 -12.73
N LEU A 575 9.70 -19.28 -13.91
CA LEU A 575 10.40 -18.99 -15.18
C LEU A 575 11.15 -17.68 -15.14
N GLN A 576 10.48 -16.58 -14.75
CA GLN A 576 11.13 -15.26 -14.66
C GLN A 576 12.23 -15.21 -13.58
N LYS A 577 11.98 -15.80 -12.41
CA LYS A 577 12.98 -15.84 -11.34
C LYS A 577 14.21 -16.67 -11.72
N ASN A 578 14.00 -17.80 -12.38
CA ASN A 578 15.10 -18.68 -12.87
C ASN A 578 15.90 -17.95 -13.96
N SER A 579 15.24 -17.24 -14.88
CA SER A 579 15.93 -16.40 -15.88
C SER A 579 16.85 -15.36 -15.24
N LEU A 580 16.35 -14.64 -14.25
CA LEU A 580 17.14 -13.64 -13.53
C LEU A 580 18.27 -14.29 -12.71
N LYS A 581 18.04 -15.49 -12.18
CA LYS A 581 19.08 -16.28 -11.51
C LYS A 581 20.19 -16.68 -12.47
N ILE A 582 19.87 -17.12 -13.68
CA ILE A 582 20.85 -17.43 -14.72
C ILE A 582 21.74 -16.22 -15.02
N LEU A 583 21.17 -15.01 -15.15
CA LEU A 583 21.95 -13.78 -15.33
C LEU A 583 22.91 -13.51 -14.15
N LYS A 584 22.40 -13.68 -12.91
CA LYS A 584 23.19 -13.49 -11.70
C LYS A 584 24.31 -14.54 -11.60
N ASP A 585 23.98 -15.81 -11.73
CA ASP A 585 24.94 -16.92 -11.57
C ASP A 585 26.07 -16.82 -12.61
N ASN A 586 25.77 -16.38 -13.85
CA ASN A 586 26.79 -16.12 -14.86
C ASN A 586 27.74 -14.98 -14.47
N LEU A 587 27.21 -13.91 -13.91
CA LEU A 587 28.02 -12.77 -13.43
C LEU A 587 28.93 -13.21 -12.25
N GLU A 588 28.41 -13.97 -11.29
CA GLU A 588 29.18 -14.49 -10.15
C GLU A 588 30.31 -15.45 -10.59
N ASN A 589 30.14 -16.14 -11.71
CA ASN A 589 31.17 -17.00 -12.32
C ASN A 589 32.17 -16.23 -13.23
N GLY A 590 32.16 -14.90 -13.18
CA GLY A 590 33.09 -14.06 -13.96
C GLY A 590 32.67 -13.84 -15.43
N GLY A 591 31.47 -14.27 -15.81
CA GLY A 591 30.89 -14.01 -17.13
C GLY A 591 30.22 -12.63 -17.19
N LYS A 592 29.72 -12.29 -18.38
CA LYS A 592 28.96 -11.05 -18.61
C LYS A 592 27.47 -11.34 -18.63
N TYR A 593 26.66 -10.59 -17.88
CA TYR A 593 25.20 -10.71 -17.83
C TYR A 593 24.53 -10.43 -19.20
N ASP A 594 25.19 -9.70 -20.11
CA ASP A 594 24.72 -9.35 -21.44
C ASP A 594 25.24 -10.27 -22.57
N SER A 595 25.98 -11.34 -22.24
CA SER A 595 26.49 -12.28 -23.23
C SER A 595 25.37 -13.03 -23.99
N VAL A 596 25.60 -13.31 -25.25
CA VAL A 596 24.65 -14.08 -26.10
C VAL A 596 24.41 -15.46 -25.51
N ASP A 597 25.45 -16.10 -24.96
CA ASP A 597 25.35 -17.45 -24.36
C ASP A 597 24.37 -17.52 -23.19
N VAL A 598 24.40 -16.49 -22.33
CA VAL A 598 23.49 -16.41 -21.20
C VAL A 598 22.05 -16.19 -21.64
N GLN A 599 21.83 -15.36 -22.66
CA GLN A 599 20.52 -15.16 -23.24
C GLN A 599 20.00 -16.44 -23.87
N GLN A 600 20.87 -17.21 -24.55
CA GLN A 600 20.52 -18.50 -25.14
C GLN A 600 20.21 -19.59 -24.07
N GLN A 601 20.89 -19.57 -22.91
CA GLN A 601 20.56 -20.45 -21.79
C GLN A 601 19.14 -20.19 -21.28
N ILE A 602 18.72 -18.93 -21.18
CA ILE A 602 17.35 -18.57 -20.78
C ILE A 602 16.33 -19.10 -21.82
N ILE A 603 16.64 -19.00 -23.10
CA ILE A 603 15.78 -19.51 -24.17
C ILE A 603 15.69 -21.03 -24.11
N THR A 604 16.81 -21.74 -23.92
CA THR A 604 16.84 -23.21 -23.77
C THR A 604 15.98 -23.65 -22.60
N MET A 605 16.18 -23.05 -21.42
CA MET A 605 15.34 -23.30 -20.23
C MET A 605 13.84 -23.08 -20.54
N LEU A 606 13.46 -22.03 -21.25
CA LEU A 606 12.05 -21.80 -21.62
C LEU A 606 11.52 -22.94 -22.50
N HIS A 607 12.27 -23.37 -23.51
CA HIS A 607 11.83 -24.44 -24.43
C HIS A 607 11.72 -25.79 -23.72
N ASP A 608 12.63 -26.10 -22.80
CA ASP A 608 12.56 -27.31 -21.96
C ASP A 608 11.30 -27.29 -21.09
N GLU A 609 11.02 -26.19 -20.43
CA GLU A 609 9.82 -26.02 -19.59
C GLU A 609 8.51 -26.07 -20.41
N ILE A 610 8.51 -25.56 -21.65
CA ILE A 610 7.39 -25.73 -22.58
C ILE A 610 7.26 -27.21 -22.98
N GLY A 611 8.36 -27.95 -23.14
CA GLY A 611 8.35 -29.38 -23.36
C GLY A 611 7.64 -30.13 -22.23
N LEU A 612 8.00 -29.83 -20.98
CA LEU A 612 7.35 -30.39 -19.79
C LEU A 612 5.87 -30.01 -19.68
N LEU A 613 5.50 -28.80 -20.06
CA LEU A 613 4.10 -28.38 -20.12
C LEU A 613 3.30 -29.23 -21.15
N ASN A 614 3.87 -29.48 -22.33
CA ASN A 614 3.22 -30.22 -23.40
C ASN A 614 3.12 -31.72 -23.10
N SER A 615 4.10 -32.31 -22.40
CA SER A 615 4.05 -33.69 -21.90
C SER A 615 3.09 -33.89 -20.72
N GLY A 616 2.66 -32.76 -20.07
CA GLY A 616 1.76 -32.81 -18.92
C GLY A 616 2.46 -33.07 -17.59
N GLU A 617 3.77 -32.91 -17.53
CA GLU A 617 4.59 -33.13 -16.34
C GLU A 617 4.52 -31.96 -15.33
N ILE A 618 4.07 -30.77 -15.78
CA ILE A 618 3.88 -29.62 -14.90
C ILE A 618 2.68 -29.86 -13.97
N ASN A 619 2.89 -29.68 -12.65
CA ASN A 619 1.81 -29.81 -11.68
C ASN A 619 0.70 -28.75 -11.96
N PRO A 620 -0.56 -29.17 -12.16
CA PRO A 620 -1.66 -28.23 -12.41
C PRO A 620 -1.83 -27.15 -11.33
N LYS A 621 -1.43 -27.40 -10.09
CA LYS A 621 -1.46 -26.39 -9.01
C LYS A 621 -0.51 -25.22 -9.27
N ASP A 622 0.60 -25.43 -9.98
CA ASP A 622 1.56 -24.39 -10.34
C ASP A 622 1.07 -23.51 -11.51
N LEU A 623 0.06 -24.00 -12.25
CA LEU A 623 -0.60 -23.30 -13.35
C LEU A 623 -1.81 -22.47 -12.93
N VAL A 624 -2.13 -22.40 -11.62
CA VAL A 624 -3.30 -21.70 -11.10
C VAL A 624 -3.20 -20.20 -11.28
N VAL A 625 -4.11 -19.63 -12.05
CA VAL A 625 -4.27 -18.18 -12.26
C VAL A 625 -5.28 -17.63 -11.26
N THR A 626 -4.94 -16.52 -10.62
CA THR A 626 -5.84 -15.84 -9.69
C THR A 626 -6.41 -14.57 -10.33
N ARG A 627 -7.74 -14.41 -10.33
CA ARG A 627 -8.40 -13.20 -10.85
C ARG A 627 -9.33 -12.58 -9.81
N ARG A 628 -9.31 -11.25 -9.67
CA ARG A 628 -10.29 -10.52 -8.87
C ARG A 628 -11.58 -10.42 -9.66
N VAL A 629 -12.68 -10.77 -9.04
CA VAL A 629 -14.04 -10.66 -9.63
C VAL A 629 -14.49 -9.20 -9.50
N THR A 630 -14.74 -8.55 -10.63
CA THR A 630 -15.15 -7.13 -10.68
C THR A 630 -16.63 -6.98 -11.05
N LYS A 631 -17.23 -7.99 -11.70
CA LYS A 631 -18.59 -7.98 -12.24
C LYS A 631 -19.34 -9.24 -11.82
N ARG A 632 -20.67 -9.19 -11.80
CA ARG A 632 -21.50 -10.39 -11.69
C ARG A 632 -21.49 -11.17 -13.01
N ILE A 633 -21.88 -12.44 -12.98
CA ILE A 633 -21.86 -13.31 -14.18
C ILE A 633 -22.65 -12.69 -15.34
N GLN A 634 -23.81 -12.10 -15.06
CA GLN A 634 -24.68 -11.48 -16.07
C GLN A 634 -24.14 -10.17 -16.66
N ASP A 635 -23.19 -9.52 -15.99
CA ASP A 635 -22.65 -8.21 -16.39
C ASP A 635 -21.45 -8.33 -17.35
N PHE A 636 -21.05 -9.54 -17.72
CA PHE A 636 -19.97 -9.78 -18.69
C PHE A 636 -20.51 -9.71 -20.12
N SER A 637 -20.01 -8.77 -20.90
CA SER A 637 -20.34 -8.63 -22.32
C SER A 637 -19.63 -9.64 -23.24
N VAL A 638 -18.51 -10.18 -22.78
CA VAL A 638 -17.69 -11.15 -23.52
C VAL A 638 -17.40 -12.37 -22.64
N SER A 639 -17.42 -13.55 -23.23
CA SER A 639 -17.08 -14.80 -22.56
C SER A 639 -15.59 -14.88 -22.23
N THR A 640 -15.23 -14.62 -20.98
CA THR A 640 -13.87 -14.67 -20.49
C THR A 640 -13.64 -15.91 -19.59
N ASN A 641 -12.37 -16.33 -19.41
CA ASN A 641 -12.04 -17.41 -18.46
C ASN A 641 -12.54 -17.09 -17.03
N THR A 642 -12.51 -15.82 -16.63
CA THR A 642 -13.06 -15.39 -15.32
C THR A 642 -14.56 -15.64 -15.23
N GLN A 643 -15.33 -15.28 -16.26
CA GLN A 643 -16.77 -15.54 -16.27
C GLN A 643 -17.06 -17.04 -16.23
N GLN A 644 -16.34 -17.84 -17.02
CA GLN A 644 -16.53 -19.29 -17.03
C GLN A 644 -16.18 -19.95 -15.70
N ALA A 645 -15.14 -19.46 -15.02
CA ALA A 645 -14.79 -19.89 -13.68
C ALA A 645 -15.90 -19.57 -12.65
N LEU A 646 -16.55 -18.41 -12.79
CA LEU A 646 -17.72 -18.07 -11.94
C LEU A 646 -18.94 -18.94 -12.22
N ILE A 647 -19.23 -19.26 -13.49
CA ILE A 647 -20.33 -20.17 -13.87
C ILE A 647 -20.04 -21.55 -13.29
N ARG A 648 -18.82 -22.05 -13.44
CA ARG A 648 -18.37 -23.34 -12.91
C ARG A 648 -18.47 -23.40 -11.39
N ALA A 649 -17.99 -22.35 -10.68
CA ALA A 649 -18.13 -22.25 -9.22
C ALA A 649 -19.58 -22.30 -8.78
N ARG A 650 -20.48 -21.60 -9.48
CA ARG A 650 -21.92 -21.61 -9.17
C ARG A 650 -22.56 -23.00 -9.34
N ARG A 651 -22.15 -23.75 -10.36
CA ARG A 651 -22.60 -25.15 -10.54
C ARG A 651 -22.13 -26.06 -9.38
N LEU A 652 -20.96 -25.76 -8.81
CA LEU A 652 -20.44 -26.45 -7.62
C LEU A 652 -21.03 -25.90 -6.31
N GLY A 653 -22.05 -25.05 -6.37
CA GLY A 653 -22.75 -24.50 -5.21
C GLY A 653 -22.11 -23.29 -4.55
N GLN A 654 -21.12 -22.67 -5.20
CA GLN A 654 -20.42 -21.49 -4.69
C GLN A 654 -20.69 -20.25 -5.57
N ASP A 655 -21.33 -19.23 -4.99
CA ASP A 655 -21.53 -17.95 -5.66
C ASP A 655 -20.41 -16.95 -5.26
N ILE A 656 -19.42 -16.76 -6.14
CA ILE A 656 -18.27 -15.88 -5.91
C ILE A 656 -18.68 -14.46 -6.33
N LEU A 657 -18.91 -13.61 -5.36
CA LEU A 657 -19.38 -12.23 -5.55
C LEU A 657 -18.26 -11.27 -5.94
N PRO A 658 -18.58 -10.12 -6.58
CA PRO A 658 -17.64 -9.04 -6.85
C PRO A 658 -16.83 -8.64 -5.61
N GLY A 659 -15.52 -8.35 -5.80
CA GLY A 659 -14.57 -8.06 -4.76
C GLY A 659 -13.82 -9.28 -4.20
N ARG A 660 -14.29 -10.51 -4.47
CA ARG A 660 -13.59 -11.77 -4.16
C ARG A 660 -12.62 -12.16 -5.27
N LYS A 661 -11.81 -13.18 -5.01
CA LYS A 661 -10.91 -13.77 -5.98
C LYS A 661 -11.45 -15.14 -6.42
N VAL A 662 -11.29 -15.45 -7.71
CA VAL A 662 -11.47 -16.79 -8.27
C VAL A 662 -10.13 -17.32 -8.72
N ARG A 663 -9.88 -18.61 -8.50
CA ARG A 663 -8.62 -19.32 -8.82
C ARG A 663 -8.93 -20.46 -9.74
N PHE A 664 -8.28 -20.50 -10.89
CA PHE A 664 -8.54 -21.52 -11.90
C PHE A 664 -7.31 -21.84 -12.74
N VAL A 665 -7.34 -22.98 -13.40
CA VAL A 665 -6.41 -23.41 -14.43
C VAL A 665 -7.13 -23.34 -15.79
N ALA A 666 -6.47 -22.86 -16.83
CA ALA A 666 -7.00 -22.91 -18.20
C ALA A 666 -6.89 -24.33 -18.75
N THR A 667 -7.99 -24.83 -19.31
CA THR A 667 -8.10 -26.17 -19.87
C THR A 667 -8.64 -26.14 -21.28
N LYS A 668 -8.33 -27.14 -22.09
CA LYS A 668 -8.89 -27.23 -23.47
C LYS A 668 -10.41 -27.40 -23.40
N PRO A 669 -11.17 -26.54 -24.09
CA PRO A 669 -12.63 -26.57 -24.03
C PRO A 669 -13.21 -27.85 -24.68
N LEU A 670 -14.26 -28.39 -24.05
CA LEU A 670 -15.08 -29.41 -24.65
C LEU A 670 -16.15 -28.75 -25.53
N LEU A 671 -16.47 -29.40 -26.66
CA LEU A 671 -17.45 -28.89 -27.61
C LEU A 671 -18.83 -28.69 -26.89
N GLY A 672 -19.44 -27.52 -27.04
CA GLY A 672 -20.74 -27.20 -26.43
C GLY A 672 -20.74 -26.91 -24.94
N VAL A 673 -19.59 -26.96 -24.25
CA VAL A 673 -19.47 -26.72 -22.80
C VAL A 673 -18.44 -25.61 -22.52
N PRO A 674 -18.81 -24.33 -22.68
CA PRO A 674 -17.86 -23.21 -22.57
C PRO A 674 -17.09 -23.16 -21.24
N GLU A 675 -17.72 -23.52 -20.12
CA GLU A 675 -17.08 -23.52 -18.81
C GLU A 675 -16.07 -24.64 -18.62
N SER A 676 -16.00 -25.62 -19.54
CA SER A 676 -14.95 -26.66 -19.53
C SER A 676 -13.56 -26.14 -19.86
N ARG A 677 -13.46 -24.90 -20.36
CA ARG A 677 -12.14 -24.25 -20.63
C ARG A 677 -11.42 -23.76 -19.37
N VAL A 678 -11.98 -23.97 -18.20
CA VAL A 678 -11.36 -23.71 -16.92
C VAL A 678 -11.67 -24.81 -15.93
N ALA A 679 -10.73 -25.15 -15.04
CA ALA A 679 -10.93 -25.98 -13.86
C ALA A 679 -10.61 -25.13 -12.63
N LEU A 680 -11.45 -25.18 -11.58
CA LEU A 680 -11.19 -24.42 -10.35
C LEU A 680 -10.10 -25.09 -9.52
N LEU A 681 -9.37 -24.31 -8.73
CA LEU A 681 -8.34 -24.86 -7.82
C LEU A 681 -8.90 -25.98 -6.93
N GLU A 682 -10.13 -25.81 -6.46
CA GLU A 682 -10.84 -26.76 -5.58
C GLU A 682 -11.18 -28.11 -6.25
N GLU A 683 -11.11 -28.16 -7.58
CA GLU A 683 -11.34 -29.37 -8.37
C GLU A 683 -10.04 -30.13 -8.71
N LEU A 684 -8.87 -29.52 -8.42
CA LEU A 684 -7.57 -30.10 -8.73
C LEU A 684 -7.19 -31.13 -7.66
N SER A 685 -7.56 -32.38 -7.86
CA SER A 685 -7.07 -33.54 -7.08
C SER A 685 -6.03 -34.31 -7.87
N GLU A 686 -5.26 -35.21 -7.21
CA GLU A 686 -4.25 -36.04 -7.87
C GLU A 686 -4.85 -36.92 -8.97
N ASN A 687 -6.14 -37.24 -8.91
CA ASN A 687 -6.88 -38.06 -9.87
C ASN A 687 -7.68 -37.25 -10.91
N SER A 688 -7.55 -35.93 -10.94
CA SER A 688 -8.32 -35.10 -11.86
C SER A 688 -7.74 -35.13 -13.28
N LYS A 689 -8.56 -35.55 -14.27
CA LYS A 689 -8.18 -35.67 -15.68
C LYS A 689 -8.57 -34.42 -16.49
N PHE A 690 -8.00 -33.26 -16.13
CA PHE A 690 -8.17 -32.06 -16.93
C PHE A 690 -7.07 -31.94 -18.00
N LYS A 691 -7.45 -31.71 -19.25
CA LYS A 691 -6.50 -31.44 -20.32
C LYS A 691 -6.12 -29.96 -20.29
N ILE A 692 -4.88 -29.63 -19.88
CA ILE A 692 -4.37 -28.28 -19.80
C ILE A 692 -4.36 -27.61 -21.17
N ASP A 693 -4.68 -26.31 -21.23
CA ASP A 693 -4.53 -25.48 -22.43
C ASP A 693 -3.07 -25.01 -22.56
N SER A 694 -2.23 -25.85 -23.15
CA SER A 694 -0.80 -25.58 -23.31
C SER A 694 -0.54 -24.29 -24.11
N ASP A 695 -1.36 -24.00 -25.13
CA ASP A 695 -1.20 -22.81 -25.99
C ASP A 695 -1.40 -21.53 -25.18
N TYR A 696 -2.38 -21.52 -24.28
CA TYR A 696 -2.60 -20.40 -23.36
C TYR A 696 -1.37 -20.14 -22.47
N TYR A 697 -0.81 -21.18 -21.86
CA TYR A 697 0.35 -21.06 -20.97
C TYR A 697 1.65 -20.77 -21.70
N GLN A 698 1.88 -21.32 -22.91
CA GLN A 698 3.02 -20.99 -23.76
C GLN A 698 3.04 -19.48 -24.11
N ASN A 699 1.89 -18.92 -24.48
CA ASN A 699 1.79 -17.49 -24.77
C ASN A 699 2.08 -16.63 -23.54
N LEU A 700 1.69 -17.07 -22.34
CA LEU A 700 2.04 -16.39 -21.08
C LEU A 700 3.54 -16.48 -20.80
N ALA A 701 4.16 -17.65 -21.01
CA ALA A 701 5.59 -17.88 -20.79
C ALA A 701 6.45 -17.02 -21.75
N ILE A 702 6.14 -16.99 -23.04
CA ILE A 702 6.83 -16.16 -24.02
C ILE A 702 6.79 -14.68 -23.61
N ARG A 703 5.61 -14.18 -23.20
CA ARG A 703 5.45 -12.80 -22.71
C ARG A 703 6.27 -12.53 -21.46
N ALA A 704 6.31 -13.48 -20.55
CA ALA A 704 7.05 -13.35 -19.29
C ALA A 704 8.57 -13.34 -19.54
N ILE A 705 9.07 -14.20 -20.45
CA ILE A 705 10.48 -14.22 -20.81
C ILE A 705 10.85 -12.98 -21.65
N TRP A 706 9.94 -12.49 -22.51
CA TRP A 706 10.16 -11.21 -23.17
C TRP A 706 10.36 -10.06 -22.19
N ALA A 707 9.69 -10.05 -21.05
CA ALA A 707 9.93 -9.04 -20.01
C ALA A 707 11.37 -9.11 -19.45
N ILE A 708 12.08 -10.23 -19.59
CA ILE A 708 13.50 -10.37 -19.22
C ILE A 708 14.41 -10.07 -20.42
N LEU A 709 14.14 -10.64 -21.59
CA LEU A 709 15.02 -10.56 -22.76
C LEU A 709 14.74 -9.35 -23.68
N GLY A 710 13.57 -8.70 -23.55
CA GLY A 710 13.22 -7.51 -24.33
C GLY A 710 14.22 -6.34 -24.17
N PRO A 711 14.74 -6.02 -22.97
CA PRO A 711 15.83 -5.04 -22.82
C PRO A 711 17.11 -5.38 -23.59
N PHE A 712 17.35 -6.64 -23.91
CA PHE A 712 18.46 -7.10 -24.78
C PHE A 712 18.08 -7.09 -26.27
N GLY A 713 16.89 -6.59 -26.64
CA GLY A 713 16.44 -6.47 -28.01
C GLY A 713 15.77 -7.72 -28.59
N TRP A 714 15.32 -8.70 -27.77
CA TRP A 714 14.57 -9.85 -28.27
C TRP A 714 13.10 -9.52 -28.49
N SER A 715 12.54 -10.02 -29.61
CA SER A 715 11.11 -9.99 -29.91
C SER A 715 10.41 -11.29 -29.45
N ASP A 716 9.07 -11.24 -29.32
CA ASP A 716 8.26 -12.44 -28.99
C ASP A 716 8.44 -13.57 -29.98
N GLU A 717 8.61 -13.23 -31.31
CA GLU A 717 8.80 -14.22 -32.35
C GLU A 717 10.15 -14.91 -32.25
N GLU A 718 11.22 -14.19 -31.98
CA GLU A 718 12.57 -14.74 -31.81
C GLU A 718 12.62 -15.65 -30.60
N ILE A 719 11.99 -15.27 -29.48
CA ILE A 719 11.87 -16.10 -28.27
C ILE A 719 11.10 -17.39 -28.59
N LYS A 720 10.02 -17.29 -29.39
CA LYS A 720 9.24 -18.45 -29.79
C LYS A 720 10.04 -19.37 -30.73
N GLN A 721 10.87 -18.81 -31.63
CA GLN A 721 11.72 -19.56 -32.55
C GLN A 721 13.00 -20.09 -31.92
N GLY A 722 13.37 -19.63 -30.71
CA GLY A 722 14.59 -20.03 -30.01
C GLY A 722 15.87 -19.43 -30.55
N ARG A 723 15.80 -18.43 -31.46
CA ARG A 723 16.96 -17.82 -32.09
C ARG A 723 16.75 -16.34 -32.40
N LYS A 724 17.79 -15.53 -32.21
CA LYS A 724 17.80 -14.11 -32.53
C LYS A 724 18.02 -13.94 -34.04
N LYS A 725 17.27 -13.04 -34.66
CA LYS A 725 17.47 -12.63 -36.04
C LYS A 725 18.45 -11.45 -36.05
N TYR A 726 19.61 -11.63 -36.64
CA TYR A 726 20.57 -10.55 -36.86
C TYR A 726 20.22 -9.86 -38.18
N THR A 727 20.07 -8.54 -38.17
CA THR A 727 19.95 -7.72 -39.35
C THR A 727 21.33 -7.37 -39.90
N LEU A 728 21.42 -6.97 -41.17
CA LEU A 728 22.67 -6.47 -41.75
C LEU A 728 23.25 -5.27 -40.97
N PHE A 729 22.40 -4.47 -40.37
CA PHE A 729 22.80 -3.34 -39.50
C PHE A 729 23.48 -3.79 -38.19
N ASP A 730 22.98 -4.83 -37.55
CA ASP A 730 23.62 -5.41 -36.36
C ASP A 730 25.04 -5.93 -36.70
N PHE A 731 25.25 -6.38 -37.91
CA PHE A 731 26.56 -6.82 -38.40
C PHE A 731 27.53 -5.63 -38.64
N PHE A 732 27.02 -4.51 -39.13
CA PHE A 732 27.82 -3.29 -39.33
C PHE A 732 28.19 -2.62 -38.01
N ASP A 733 27.30 -2.58 -37.03
CA ASP A 733 27.58 -2.03 -35.70
C ASP A 733 28.59 -2.89 -34.92
N ALA A 734 28.52 -4.21 -35.03
CA ALA A 734 29.51 -5.11 -34.47
C ALA A 734 30.90 -5.01 -35.14
N PHE A 735 30.94 -4.64 -36.44
CA PHE A 735 32.18 -4.42 -37.15
C PHE A 735 32.85 -3.08 -36.78
N ASN A 736 32.04 -2.04 -36.54
CA ASN A 736 32.51 -0.71 -36.17
C ASN A 736 32.87 -0.59 -34.66
N SER A 737 32.44 -1.53 -33.83
CA SER A 737 32.72 -1.56 -32.38
C SER A 737 33.98 -2.36 -32.02
N LYS A 738 34.70 -2.97 -32.99
CA LYS A 738 36.02 -3.55 -32.72
C LYS A 738 37.03 -2.41 -32.53
N PRO A 739 37.74 -2.34 -31.40
CA PRO A 739 38.86 -1.41 -31.25
C PRO A 739 39.89 -1.76 -32.38
N SER A 740 40.28 -0.75 -33.16
CA SER A 740 41.37 -0.86 -34.09
C SER A 740 42.65 -1.24 -33.31
N SER A 741 42.97 -2.53 -33.31
CA SER A 741 44.29 -3.00 -32.99
C SER A 741 45.15 -2.73 -34.21
N ASP A 742 46.26 -2.05 -34.00
CA ASP A 742 47.41 -1.78 -34.89
C ASP A 742 47.45 -0.39 -35.56
N ASP A 743 48.05 0.53 -34.81
CA ASP A 743 48.98 1.46 -35.40
C ASP A 743 50.20 1.60 -34.47
N SER A 744 51.06 0.60 -34.52
CA SER A 744 52.46 0.73 -34.06
C SER A 744 53.35 0.02 -35.06
N ALA A 745 53.69 0.71 -36.15
CA ALA A 745 54.92 0.50 -36.91
C ALA A 745 54.91 1.47 -38.13
N TYR A 746 55.41 2.65 -37.96
CA TYR A 746 56.45 3.29 -38.76
C TYR A 746 56.66 4.73 -38.26
#